data_1810a445bd628a14cd4f0d935fd381cf
#
_entry.id   1810a445bd628a14cd4f0d935fd381cf
#
_cell.length_a   1.000
_cell.length_b   1.000
_cell.length_c   1.000
_cell.angle_alpha   90.00
_cell.angle_beta   90.00
_cell.angle_gamma   90.00
#
_symmetry.space_group_name_H-M   'P 1'
#
loop_
_entity.id
_entity.type
_entity.pdbx_description
1 polymer ?
#
loop_
_entity_poly.entity_id
_entity_poly.type
_entity_poly.pdbx_seq_one_letter_code
_entity_poly.pdbx_strand_id
1 'polypeptide(L)'
;MTRTLFDLGWEWRNADTAARQLVDLPHDAMLHEQRSASSANGSHTGWFPGGRYVYRKTWRAPADPGRVSLFFEGVYRKSRVLVNGVEAGGCLGGYTEFEARIDHLIERGSNNLIEVHVDNSEEPNSRWYSGSGIYRHVWLLEQSSDRIKPGGVHLVTRALGGTASVSARVEVDNDSSRDVQVRVSMQLGGSPAEATASVAPGGAELEITVPDAQPWSAESPVLYDVLVELTADGEVLDQQELRYGLRTIDVDASRGLRINSQPTLLRGACIHHDSGILGGATFRAAEFRRARILREQGFNAVRSSHNPISRDMLDACDELGLYVMDESSDVWFRTKTAHDAALHFDETWEAELEAMVRKDRTHPSVIMYSIGNEIAESGTAEGIEAARRMVAHVKSLDASVPVTCGVNLMLNMAAARGKNLFAGHEKQNAKNQDATAARPKRKALTSTGYNFLVSKLGSLMARAAALPAADKASRGMFDVLDVAGYNYAHARYRKDRTLHPGRVIVGTETMPFHIAGNWALVEELPHVIGDFMWTGWDYLGEAGIGTWTYGDESASFAKPYPYLVAGPGAIDITGNPGAPMALARAVWGQTDEPAIFVRPLDRDLKRTNRAAWRATDAVASWAWPEGEGRRAEIEVYSNADEVELRLDGRSLGVRRAGRRAGFVARFRTAYSSETLVAIARVQGREVGRSTLASAVGPLALRIRSDKGVLDADGQDVAHLAVELVDSAGTVVMLSGEGLEVSVDGTGTLTGLGSADPAPLGSYTDARTELFRGSALAVVRATTEQGEVRVTARSRVYGESSVTLTTSIASTTGELIHA
;
A
#
# COMPACT_ATOMS: atom_id res chain seq x y z
N MET A 1 18.87 -0.94 24.56
CA MET A 1 17.44 -0.51 24.52
C MET A 1 16.56 -1.72 24.73
N THR A 2 15.61 -1.66 25.67
CA THR A 2 14.53 -2.63 25.70
C THR A 2 13.35 -2.03 24.92
N ARG A 3 12.93 -2.71 23.86
CA ARG A 3 11.76 -2.36 23.05
C ARG A 3 10.73 -3.44 23.27
N THR A 4 9.60 -3.07 23.87
CA THR A 4 8.52 -4.01 24.19
C THR A 4 7.27 -3.62 23.42
N LEU A 5 6.65 -4.58 22.74
CA LEU A 5 5.36 -4.36 22.08
C LEU A 5 4.30 -3.99 23.13
N PHE A 6 3.60 -2.88 22.93
CA PHE A 6 2.69 -2.32 23.91
C PHE A 6 1.23 -2.41 23.49
N ASP A 7 0.92 -3.27 22.55
CA ASP A 7 -0.35 -3.34 21.81
C ASP A 7 -1.50 -3.99 22.57
N LEU A 8 -1.25 -4.91 23.48
CA LEU A 8 -2.31 -5.71 24.11
C LEU A 8 -3.01 -4.97 25.26
N GLY A 9 -4.32 -5.20 25.42
CA GLY A 9 -5.10 -4.79 26.59
C GLY A 9 -5.37 -3.29 26.69
N TRP A 10 -5.69 -2.64 25.60
CA TRP A 10 -6.20 -1.26 25.60
C TRP A 10 -7.73 -1.23 25.80
N GLU A 11 -8.22 -0.28 26.56
CA GLU A 11 -9.63 0.10 26.60
C GLU A 11 -9.87 1.18 25.56
N TRP A 12 -10.81 0.94 24.65
CA TRP A 12 -11.20 1.89 23.60
C TRP A 12 -12.65 2.31 23.74
N ARG A 13 -12.95 3.54 23.36
CA ARG A 13 -14.31 4.06 23.17
C ARG A 13 -14.37 5.15 22.11
N ASN A 14 -15.51 5.27 21.45
CA ASN A 14 -15.87 6.52 20.80
C ASN A 14 -16.12 7.58 21.89
N ALA A 15 -15.54 8.79 21.75
CA ALA A 15 -15.60 9.84 22.77
C ALA A 15 -17.03 10.32 23.06
N ASP A 16 -17.94 10.21 22.08
CA ASP A 16 -19.33 10.64 22.15
C ASP A 16 -20.26 9.58 22.75
N THR A 17 -19.73 8.41 23.11
CA THR A 17 -20.46 7.31 23.75
C THR A 17 -19.84 6.93 25.09
N ALA A 18 -20.64 6.29 25.94
CA ALA A 18 -20.16 5.76 27.22
C ALA A 18 -19.64 4.31 27.12
N ALA A 19 -19.93 3.62 26.02
CA ALA A 19 -19.55 2.22 25.83
C ALA A 19 -18.03 2.09 25.69
N ARG A 20 -17.45 1.17 26.44
CA ARG A 20 -16.02 0.86 26.41
C ARG A 20 -15.84 -0.57 25.99
N GLN A 21 -14.78 -0.84 25.24
CA GLN A 21 -14.42 -2.17 24.79
C GLN A 21 -12.92 -2.39 25.01
N LEU A 22 -12.53 -3.63 25.31
CA LEU A 22 -11.14 -4.03 25.28
C LEU A 22 -10.77 -4.33 23.84
N VAL A 23 -9.63 -3.77 23.43
CA VAL A 23 -9.05 -3.96 22.10
C VAL A 23 -7.56 -4.20 22.22
N ASP A 24 -7.05 -4.95 21.28
CA ASP A 24 -5.61 -5.07 21.05
C ASP A 24 -5.24 -4.34 19.76
N LEU A 25 -4.16 -3.57 19.80
CA LEU A 25 -3.62 -2.87 18.63
C LEU A 25 -2.93 -3.87 17.68
N PRO A 26 -2.82 -3.55 16.41
CA PRO A 26 -3.40 -2.40 15.67
C PRO A 26 -4.94 -2.44 15.65
N HIS A 27 -5.56 -1.27 15.75
CA HIS A 27 -7.02 -1.15 15.80
C HIS A 27 -7.51 0.04 14.95
N ASP A 28 -8.37 -0.24 13.98
CA ASP A 28 -9.02 0.80 13.16
C ASP A 28 -10.41 1.13 13.72
N ALA A 29 -10.50 2.24 14.44
CA ALA A 29 -11.74 2.71 15.03
C ALA A 29 -12.82 3.08 14.01
N MET A 30 -12.43 3.55 12.79
CA MET A 30 -13.38 3.92 11.74
C MET A 30 -14.13 2.70 11.20
N LEU A 31 -13.49 1.53 11.16
CA LEU A 31 -14.10 0.30 10.68
C LEU A 31 -15.29 -0.17 11.54
N HIS A 32 -15.32 0.27 12.82
CA HIS A 32 -16.42 0.00 13.76
C HIS A 32 -17.55 1.01 13.69
N GLU A 33 -17.40 2.09 12.90
CA GLU A 33 -18.47 3.06 12.68
C GLU A 33 -19.47 2.57 11.61
N GLN A 34 -20.71 3.03 11.74
CA GLN A 34 -21.73 2.68 10.77
C GLN A 34 -21.63 3.57 9.52
N ARG A 35 -21.43 2.96 8.35
CA ARG A 35 -21.48 3.68 7.07
C ARG A 35 -22.88 4.25 6.80
N SER A 36 -22.93 5.45 6.22
CA SER A 36 -24.19 6.13 5.95
C SER A 36 -24.13 6.95 4.66
N ALA A 37 -25.22 6.92 3.90
CA ALA A 37 -25.39 7.80 2.74
C ALA A 37 -25.32 9.31 3.08
N SER A 38 -25.47 9.67 4.36
CA SER A 38 -25.37 11.03 4.88
C SER A 38 -24.00 11.40 5.43
N SER A 39 -23.00 10.48 5.42
CA SER A 39 -21.63 10.78 5.83
C SER A 39 -21.06 11.96 5.03
N ALA A 40 -20.49 12.95 5.70
CA ALA A 40 -19.87 14.11 5.07
C ALA A 40 -18.63 13.73 4.25
N ASN A 41 -17.95 12.64 4.60
CA ASN A 41 -16.87 12.05 3.82
C ASN A 41 -17.32 11.52 2.46
N GLY A 42 -18.59 11.09 2.35
CA GLY A 42 -19.16 10.56 1.11
C GLY A 42 -18.35 9.39 0.55
N SER A 43 -18.19 9.36 -0.77
CA SER A 43 -17.42 8.32 -1.47
C SER A 43 -15.92 8.32 -1.17
N HIS A 44 -15.35 9.38 -0.59
CA HIS A 44 -13.93 9.48 -0.30
C HIS A 44 -13.47 8.36 0.64
N THR A 45 -14.15 8.17 1.77
CA THR A 45 -13.85 7.10 2.73
C THR A 45 -14.75 5.86 2.56
N GLY A 46 -15.46 5.73 1.44
CA GLY A 46 -16.45 4.66 1.28
C GLY A 46 -17.66 4.80 2.22
N TRP A 47 -18.07 6.05 2.50
CA TRP A 47 -19.23 6.40 3.33
C TRP A 47 -19.08 6.16 4.83
N PHE A 48 -17.85 5.89 5.31
CA PHE A 48 -17.55 5.89 6.73
C PHE A 48 -17.50 7.33 7.25
N PRO A 49 -18.08 7.62 8.43
CA PRO A 49 -17.87 8.88 9.13
C PRO A 49 -16.51 8.88 9.82
N GLY A 50 -15.98 10.05 10.10
CA GLY A 50 -14.93 10.23 11.09
C GLY A 50 -15.49 10.20 12.52
N GLY A 51 -14.61 10.43 13.51
CA GLY A 51 -15.03 10.43 14.91
C GLY A 51 -13.91 10.87 15.85
N ARG A 52 -14.27 10.93 17.14
CA ARG A 52 -13.32 11.17 18.22
C ARG A 52 -13.22 9.93 19.09
N TYR A 53 -11.99 9.51 19.38
CA TYR A 53 -11.74 8.25 20.06
C TYR A 53 -10.79 8.45 21.23
N VAL A 54 -10.95 7.62 22.27
CA VAL A 54 -10.07 7.60 23.43
C VAL A 54 -9.64 6.16 23.69
N TYR A 55 -8.34 5.95 23.68
CA TYR A 55 -7.69 4.71 24.09
C TYR A 55 -7.09 4.91 25.48
N ARG A 56 -7.21 3.91 26.36
CA ARG A 56 -6.69 3.93 27.73
C ARG A 56 -5.97 2.63 28.05
N LYS A 57 -4.86 2.76 28.77
CA LYS A 57 -4.16 1.59 29.30
C LYS A 57 -3.55 1.93 30.65
N THR A 58 -3.73 1.07 31.64
CA THR A 58 -3.03 1.14 32.91
C THR A 58 -1.74 0.34 32.82
N TRP A 59 -0.63 0.99 33.08
CA TRP A 59 0.71 0.37 33.04
C TRP A 59 1.46 0.61 34.34
N ARG A 60 2.06 -0.46 34.88
CA ARG A 60 2.88 -0.37 36.09
C ARG A 60 4.32 -0.08 35.69
N ALA A 61 4.80 1.12 35.99
CA ALA A 61 6.18 1.51 35.74
C ALA A 61 7.16 0.75 36.65
N PRO A 62 8.36 0.42 36.19
CA PRO A 62 9.45 -0.05 37.02
C PRO A 62 9.81 0.93 38.15
N ALA A 63 10.51 0.43 39.20
CA ALA A 63 10.94 1.28 40.31
C ALA A 63 12.06 2.27 39.89
N ASP A 64 12.89 1.84 38.91
CA ASP A 64 13.97 2.66 38.35
C ASP A 64 14.02 2.49 36.82
N PRO A 65 13.12 3.16 36.09
CA PRO A 65 12.93 2.90 34.67
C PRO A 65 13.90 3.66 33.80
N GLY A 66 14.89 4.32 34.14
CA GLY A 66 15.72 5.13 33.24
C GLY A 66 14.88 6.12 32.41
N ARG A 67 15.18 6.24 31.11
CA ARG A 67 14.38 6.99 30.13
C ARG A 67 13.30 6.09 29.55
N VAL A 68 12.06 6.57 29.58
CA VAL A 68 10.90 5.83 29.07
C VAL A 68 10.17 6.67 28.03
N SER A 69 9.86 6.05 26.90
CA SER A 69 9.07 6.66 25.84
C SER A 69 8.06 5.68 25.29
N LEU A 70 6.95 6.20 24.80
CA LEU A 70 6.03 5.48 23.92
C LEU A 70 6.33 5.88 22.48
N PHE A 71 6.57 4.89 21.62
CA PHE A 71 6.80 5.09 20.21
C PHE A 71 5.61 4.57 19.42
N PHE A 72 4.97 5.47 18.67
CA PHE A 72 3.79 5.18 17.86
C PHE A 72 4.18 5.12 16.38
N GLU A 73 3.87 4.05 15.70
CA GLU A 73 4.14 3.90 14.25
C GLU A 73 3.08 4.58 13.37
N GLY A 74 1.90 4.84 13.92
CA GLY A 74 0.84 5.58 13.22
C GLY A 74 -0.44 5.70 14.02
N VAL A 75 -0.96 6.94 14.12
CA VAL A 75 -2.24 7.25 14.79
C VAL A 75 -3.00 8.25 13.92
N TYR A 76 -4.10 7.86 13.31
CA TYR A 76 -4.88 8.73 12.44
C TYR A 76 -6.09 9.29 13.18
N ARG A 77 -6.20 10.62 13.38
CA ARG A 77 -5.27 11.75 13.25
C ARG A 77 -5.44 12.71 14.44
N LYS A 78 -4.67 13.82 14.47
CA LYS A 78 -4.70 14.84 15.55
C LYS A 78 -4.65 14.17 16.92
N SER A 79 -3.63 13.32 17.12
CA SER A 79 -3.48 12.56 18.36
C SER A 79 -2.84 13.39 19.47
N ARG A 80 -3.26 13.10 20.71
CA ARG A 80 -2.63 13.60 21.93
C ARG A 80 -2.43 12.45 22.90
N VAL A 81 -1.22 12.30 23.39
CA VAL A 81 -0.84 11.28 24.38
C VAL A 81 -0.76 11.95 25.76
N LEU A 82 -1.50 11.42 26.72
CA LEU A 82 -1.48 11.90 28.11
C LEU A 82 -1.01 10.78 29.03
N VAL A 83 -0.23 11.13 30.07
CA VAL A 83 0.16 10.22 31.14
C VAL A 83 -0.25 10.88 32.46
N ASN A 84 -1.08 10.16 33.25
CA ASN A 84 -1.63 10.68 34.50
C ASN A 84 -2.34 12.05 34.34
N GLY A 85 -2.97 12.26 33.17
CA GLY A 85 -3.67 13.50 32.82
C GLY A 85 -2.80 14.65 32.31
N VAL A 86 -1.46 14.46 32.21
CA VAL A 86 -0.52 15.45 31.67
C VAL A 86 -0.12 15.09 30.25
N GLU A 87 -0.14 16.03 29.32
CA GLU A 87 0.21 15.79 27.93
C GLU A 87 1.70 15.51 27.74
N ALA A 88 2.02 14.39 27.08
CA ALA A 88 3.37 13.94 26.80
C ALA A 88 3.80 14.21 25.35
N GLY A 89 2.86 14.41 24.43
CA GLY A 89 3.11 14.61 23.00
C GLY A 89 1.93 14.23 22.14
N GLY A 90 2.15 14.13 20.83
CA GLY A 90 1.13 13.77 19.84
C GLY A 90 1.55 14.11 18.43
N CYS A 91 0.65 13.90 17.46
CA CYS A 91 0.89 14.17 16.05
C CYS A 91 -0.36 14.75 15.38
N LEU A 92 -0.19 15.79 14.54
CA LEU A 92 -1.29 16.39 13.76
C LEU A 92 -1.63 15.57 12.51
N GLY A 93 -0.61 14.96 11.89
CA GLY A 93 -0.78 14.05 10.75
C GLY A 93 -1.40 12.73 11.14
N GLY A 94 -1.11 11.68 10.40
CA GLY A 94 -1.70 10.38 10.74
C GLY A 94 -0.86 9.21 10.24
N TYR A 95 0.13 9.47 9.39
CA TYR A 95 0.85 8.42 8.68
C TYR A 95 2.31 8.28 9.09
N THR A 96 2.82 9.23 9.90
CA THR A 96 4.20 9.25 10.36
C THR A 96 4.34 8.77 11.78
N GLU A 97 5.51 8.26 12.09
CA GLU A 97 5.90 7.81 13.43
C GLU A 97 6.22 9.00 14.33
N PHE A 98 5.99 8.83 15.63
CA PHE A 98 6.40 9.81 16.64
C PHE A 98 6.70 9.17 17.99
N GLU A 99 7.59 9.81 18.77
CA GLU A 99 7.96 9.44 20.12
C GLU A 99 7.29 10.39 21.14
N ALA A 100 6.65 9.82 22.17
CA ALA A 100 6.17 10.56 23.34
C ALA A 100 7.00 10.16 24.55
N ARG A 101 7.88 11.06 25.03
CA ARG A 101 8.70 10.82 26.22
C ARG A 101 7.85 10.94 27.47
N ILE A 102 7.90 9.94 28.37
CA ILE A 102 7.01 9.84 29.52
C ILE A 102 7.72 9.68 30.88
N ASP A 103 9.03 9.49 30.93
CA ASP A 103 9.80 9.23 32.17
C ASP A 103 9.66 10.33 33.24
N HIS A 104 9.38 11.55 32.85
CA HIS A 104 9.16 12.70 33.73
C HIS A 104 7.71 12.86 34.21
N LEU A 105 6.77 12.05 33.69
CA LEU A 105 5.32 12.07 33.98
C LEU A 105 4.85 10.84 34.76
N ILE A 106 5.66 9.79 34.79
CA ILE A 106 5.29 8.51 35.42
C ILE A 106 5.57 8.52 36.93
N GLU A 107 4.70 7.87 37.70
CA GLU A 107 4.92 7.48 39.09
C GLU A 107 5.67 6.15 39.10
N ARG A 108 6.96 6.21 39.52
CA ARG A 108 7.85 5.04 39.55
C ARG A 108 7.34 3.95 40.51
N GLY A 109 7.42 2.68 40.08
CA GLY A 109 6.94 1.54 40.86
C GLY A 109 5.42 1.48 41.06
N SER A 110 4.65 2.37 40.45
CA SER A 110 3.21 2.52 40.57
C SER A 110 2.48 2.31 39.24
N ASN A 111 1.17 2.20 39.32
CA ASN A 111 0.31 2.19 38.15
C ASN A 111 0.15 3.61 37.60
N ASN A 112 0.33 3.72 36.31
CA ASN A 112 0.18 4.95 35.53
C ASN A 112 -0.95 4.79 34.51
N LEU A 113 -1.75 5.83 34.34
CA LEU A 113 -2.80 5.86 33.31
C LEU A 113 -2.23 6.54 32.06
N ILE A 114 -2.21 5.79 30.98
CA ILE A 114 -1.88 6.28 29.63
C ILE A 114 -3.17 6.46 28.86
N GLU A 115 -3.36 7.63 28.25
CA GLU A 115 -4.51 7.94 27.40
C GLU A 115 -4.03 8.45 26.04
N VAL A 116 -4.64 7.99 24.98
CA VAL A 116 -4.43 8.51 23.62
C VAL A 116 -5.76 9.02 23.09
N HIS A 117 -5.85 10.32 22.89
CA HIS A 117 -7.00 10.97 22.31
C HIS A 117 -6.76 11.19 20.82
N VAL A 118 -7.73 10.78 20.01
CA VAL A 118 -7.67 10.86 18.54
C VAL A 118 -8.87 11.65 18.06
N ASP A 119 -8.64 12.64 17.18
CA ASP A 119 -9.71 13.45 16.61
C ASP A 119 -9.66 13.43 15.08
N ASN A 120 -10.51 12.57 14.49
CA ASN A 120 -10.78 12.49 13.07
C ASN A 120 -12.20 12.97 12.71
N SER A 121 -12.76 13.91 13.47
CA SER A 121 -14.15 14.36 13.30
C SER A 121 -14.33 15.45 12.22
N GLU A 122 -13.28 16.10 11.77
CA GLU A 122 -13.37 17.08 10.68
C GLU A 122 -13.41 16.40 9.33
N GLU A 123 -14.50 16.56 8.58
CA GLU A 123 -14.83 15.85 7.36
C GLU A 123 -15.19 16.76 6.18
N PRO A 124 -14.80 16.40 4.93
CA PRO A 124 -13.84 15.37 4.52
C PRO A 124 -12.39 15.83 4.72
N ASN A 125 -11.52 14.92 5.11
CA ASN A 125 -10.09 15.20 5.30
C ASN A 125 -9.15 14.29 4.50
N SER A 126 -9.66 13.35 3.75
CA SER A 126 -8.94 12.44 2.87
C SER A 126 -9.75 12.20 1.59
N ARG A 127 -9.08 11.75 0.51
CA ARG A 127 -9.73 11.32 -0.74
C ARG A 127 -9.98 9.82 -0.78
N TRP A 128 -9.34 9.05 0.11
CA TRP A 128 -9.46 7.60 0.26
C TRP A 128 -9.80 7.22 1.70
N TYR A 129 -9.99 5.96 1.98
CA TYR A 129 -10.22 5.45 3.31
C TYR A 129 -8.96 5.62 4.18
N SER A 130 -9.04 6.47 5.17
CA SER A 130 -7.90 6.80 6.04
C SER A 130 -7.78 5.88 7.26
N GLY A 131 -8.86 5.20 7.65
CA GLY A 131 -8.96 4.64 8.97
C GLY A 131 -9.02 5.70 10.07
N SER A 132 -9.02 5.27 11.33
CA SER A 132 -8.92 6.14 12.51
C SER A 132 -8.37 5.38 13.70
N GLY A 133 -7.76 6.10 14.65
CA GLY A 133 -7.26 5.49 15.88
C GLY A 133 -5.81 5.05 15.80
N ILE A 134 -5.41 4.15 16.69
CA ILE A 134 -4.05 3.60 16.75
C ILE A 134 -4.01 2.38 15.82
N TYR A 135 -3.76 2.61 14.54
CA TYR A 135 -3.89 1.61 13.48
C TYR A 135 -2.58 0.89 13.10
N ARG A 136 -1.46 1.30 13.72
CA ARG A 136 -0.15 0.65 13.67
C ARG A 136 0.34 0.33 15.08
N HIS A 137 1.50 -0.30 15.22
CA HIS A 137 2.05 -0.74 16.50
C HIS A 137 2.40 0.40 17.44
N VAL A 138 2.35 0.13 18.74
CA VAL A 138 2.87 0.98 19.81
C VAL A 138 3.95 0.21 20.57
N TRP A 139 5.08 0.87 20.80
CA TRP A 139 6.22 0.31 21.50
C TRP A 139 6.51 1.08 22.78
N LEU A 140 6.80 0.38 23.84
CA LEU A 140 7.40 0.91 25.05
C LEU A 140 8.92 0.81 24.92
N LEU A 141 9.60 1.95 24.94
CA LEU A 141 11.06 2.03 24.87
C LEU A 141 11.60 2.37 26.26
N GLU A 142 12.47 1.49 26.78
CA GLU A 142 13.19 1.70 28.03
C GLU A 142 14.70 1.79 27.73
N GLN A 143 15.31 2.94 28.02
CA GLN A 143 16.66 3.25 27.59
C GLN A 143 17.47 3.89 28.73
N SER A 144 18.79 3.84 28.60
CA SER A 144 19.72 4.66 29.40
C SER A 144 19.60 6.16 29.05
N SER A 145 20.16 7.02 29.88
CA SER A 145 20.37 8.45 29.55
C SER A 145 21.27 8.60 28.32
N ASP A 146 22.30 7.75 28.24
CA ASP A 146 23.16 7.62 27.07
C ASP A 146 22.58 6.57 26.15
N ARG A 147 22.14 6.97 24.94
CA ARG A 147 21.40 6.08 24.03
C ARG A 147 21.68 6.37 22.56
N ILE A 148 21.43 5.38 21.74
CA ILE A 148 21.26 5.54 20.30
C ILE A 148 19.87 6.15 20.07
N LYS A 149 19.78 7.24 19.28
CA LYS A 149 18.49 7.86 18.96
C LYS A 149 17.59 6.92 18.16
N PRO A 150 16.28 6.90 18.39
CA PRO A 150 15.35 6.20 17.49
C PRO A 150 15.51 6.70 16.06
N GLY A 151 15.65 5.78 15.10
CA GLY A 151 15.98 6.11 13.71
C GLY A 151 17.33 6.81 13.53
N GLY A 152 18.21 6.80 14.53
CA GLY A 152 19.51 7.47 14.52
C GLY A 152 20.61 6.74 13.76
N VAL A 153 20.40 5.48 13.39
CA VAL A 153 21.35 4.70 12.59
C VAL A 153 21.13 4.99 11.11
N HIS A 154 22.21 5.31 10.40
CA HIS A 154 22.19 5.50 8.94
C HIS A 154 23.37 4.76 8.31
N LEU A 155 23.06 3.77 7.50
CA LEU A 155 24.04 2.94 6.78
C LEU A 155 23.97 3.24 5.27
N VAL A 156 25.12 3.45 4.66
CA VAL A 156 25.23 3.70 3.21
C VAL A 156 26.33 2.87 2.59
N THR A 157 26.00 2.02 1.66
CA THR A 157 26.99 1.28 0.85
C THR A 157 27.68 2.25 -0.11
N ARG A 158 28.97 2.57 0.12
CA ARG A 158 29.78 3.50 -0.66
C ARG A 158 30.44 2.85 -1.88
N ALA A 159 30.86 1.61 -1.70
CA ALA A 159 31.46 0.81 -2.78
C ALA A 159 30.98 -0.64 -2.63
N LEU A 160 30.76 -1.30 -3.76
CA LEU A 160 30.27 -2.67 -3.82
C LEU A 160 31.02 -3.46 -4.89
N GLY A 161 31.64 -4.54 -4.48
CA GLY A 161 32.42 -5.47 -5.31
C GLY A 161 32.61 -6.79 -4.60
N GLY A 162 33.72 -7.45 -4.72
CA GLY A 162 34.09 -8.60 -3.88
C GLY A 162 34.24 -8.23 -2.40
N THR A 163 34.50 -6.97 -2.12
CA THR A 163 34.46 -6.33 -0.80
C THR A 163 33.56 -5.11 -0.89
N ALA A 164 32.74 -4.86 0.12
CA ALA A 164 31.94 -3.64 0.22
C ALA A 164 32.52 -2.70 1.30
N SER A 165 32.36 -1.38 1.05
CA SER A 165 32.60 -0.33 2.04
C SER A 165 31.24 0.26 2.42
N VAL A 166 30.94 0.26 3.72
CA VAL A 166 29.70 0.80 4.30
C VAL A 166 30.05 1.92 5.26
N SER A 167 29.54 3.11 4.98
CA SER A 167 29.59 4.24 5.91
C SER A 167 28.43 4.10 6.89
N ALA A 168 28.72 4.13 8.18
CA ALA A 168 27.75 4.13 9.26
C ALA A 168 27.79 5.48 10.02
N ARG A 169 26.67 6.15 10.14
CA ARG A 169 26.48 7.30 11.02
C ARG A 169 25.48 6.93 12.11
N VAL A 170 25.87 7.12 13.37
CA VAL A 170 25.04 6.78 14.53
C VAL A 170 24.84 8.02 15.40
N GLU A 171 23.61 8.51 15.46
CA GLU A 171 23.22 9.64 16.30
C GLU A 171 23.01 9.17 17.74
N VAL A 172 23.64 9.84 18.70
CA VAL A 172 23.67 9.44 20.12
C VAL A 172 23.25 10.63 20.98
N ASP A 173 22.39 10.36 21.98
CA ASP A 173 22.24 11.23 23.15
C ASP A 173 23.29 10.76 24.19
N ASN A 174 24.21 11.65 24.60
CA ASN A 174 25.20 11.40 25.64
C ASN A 174 25.01 12.41 26.77
N ASP A 175 24.01 12.16 27.60
CA ASP A 175 23.60 13.08 28.68
C ASP A 175 24.54 12.98 29.89
N SER A 176 25.20 11.82 30.07
CA SER A 176 26.14 11.59 31.22
C SER A 176 27.51 12.23 31.02
N SER A 177 27.85 12.69 29.79
CA SER A 177 29.17 13.20 29.41
C SER A 177 30.31 12.21 29.64
N ARG A 178 30.04 10.90 29.62
CA ARG A 178 31.05 9.84 29.64
C ARG A 178 31.78 9.76 28.29
N ASP A 179 32.97 9.15 28.30
CA ASP A 179 33.63 8.72 27.07
C ASP A 179 32.92 7.47 26.55
N VAL A 180 32.06 7.66 25.56
CA VAL A 180 31.30 6.56 24.95
C VAL A 180 31.85 6.20 23.57
N GLN A 181 31.68 4.97 23.20
CA GLN A 181 32.07 4.42 21.89
C GLN A 181 30.85 3.77 21.23
N VAL A 182 30.78 3.87 19.92
CA VAL A 182 29.85 3.13 19.07
C VAL A 182 30.61 2.00 18.39
N ARG A 183 30.11 0.77 18.51
CA ARG A 183 30.51 -0.37 17.74
C ARG A 183 29.40 -0.77 16.78
N VAL A 184 29.72 -0.99 15.53
CA VAL A 184 28.79 -1.54 14.52
C VAL A 184 29.38 -2.84 14.02
N SER A 185 28.60 -3.92 14.10
CA SER A 185 28.92 -5.22 13.54
C SER A 185 27.90 -5.65 12.51
N MET A 186 28.36 -6.20 11.37
CA MET A 186 27.54 -6.67 10.27
C MET A 186 27.87 -8.12 9.96
N GLN A 187 26.85 -8.98 9.93
CA GLN A 187 27.05 -10.43 9.77
C GLN A 187 26.09 -11.03 8.73
N LEU A 188 26.61 -11.94 7.90
CA LEU A 188 25.83 -12.81 7.01
C LEU A 188 26.37 -14.25 7.15
N GLY A 189 26.06 -14.92 8.27
CA GLY A 189 26.79 -16.12 8.67
C GLY A 189 28.30 -15.81 8.92
N GLY A 190 29.07 -16.75 9.44
CA GLY A 190 30.52 -16.56 9.67
C GLY A 190 30.86 -15.49 10.71
N SER A 191 32.06 -14.90 10.58
CA SER A 191 32.53 -13.84 11.47
C SER A 191 32.02 -12.48 11.04
N PRO A 192 31.61 -11.60 11.97
CA PRO A 192 31.12 -10.26 11.65
C PRO A 192 32.25 -9.37 11.10
N ALA A 193 31.86 -8.44 10.22
CA ALA A 193 32.65 -7.26 9.88
C ALA A 193 32.35 -6.17 10.91
N GLU A 194 33.35 -5.59 11.55
CA GLU A 194 33.18 -4.67 12.67
C GLU A 194 33.96 -3.37 12.49
N ALA A 195 33.42 -2.29 13.05
CA ALA A 195 34.12 -1.02 13.21
C ALA A 195 33.71 -0.40 14.56
N THR A 196 34.61 0.38 15.16
CA THR A 196 34.38 1.09 16.42
C THR A 196 34.89 2.52 16.30
N ALA A 197 34.14 3.47 16.83
CA ALA A 197 34.55 4.89 16.90
C ALA A 197 34.09 5.52 18.21
N SER A 198 34.87 6.52 18.70
CA SER A 198 34.46 7.36 19.81
C SER A 198 33.33 8.30 19.38
N VAL A 199 32.41 8.57 20.27
CA VAL A 199 31.29 9.49 20.03
C VAL A 199 31.75 10.94 20.16
N ALA A 200 31.56 11.71 19.10
CA ALA A 200 31.71 13.16 19.07
C ALA A 200 30.35 13.86 19.36
N PRO A 201 30.31 15.19 19.57
CA PRO A 201 29.04 15.91 19.64
C PRO A 201 28.16 15.63 18.40
N GLY A 202 26.99 15.03 18.62
CA GLY A 202 26.05 14.65 17.57
C GLY A 202 26.12 13.20 17.09
N GLY A 203 27.09 12.40 17.55
CA GLY A 203 27.16 10.96 17.23
C GLY A 203 28.53 10.47 16.82
N ALA A 204 28.58 9.31 16.14
CA ALA A 204 29.78 8.69 15.61
C ALA A 204 29.65 8.41 14.11
N GLU A 205 30.78 8.51 13.37
CA GLU A 205 30.88 8.09 11.97
C GLU A 205 31.94 6.99 11.85
N LEU A 206 31.63 5.93 11.14
CA LEU A 206 32.44 4.75 10.98
C LEU A 206 32.46 4.28 9.53
N GLU A 207 33.54 3.63 9.12
CA GLU A 207 33.63 2.88 7.86
C GLU A 207 33.79 1.40 8.17
N ILE A 208 32.94 0.56 7.60
CA ILE A 208 32.95 -0.88 7.78
C ILE A 208 33.34 -1.52 6.45
N THR A 209 34.34 -2.38 6.50
CA THR A 209 34.76 -3.17 5.33
C THR A 209 34.15 -4.58 5.44
N VAL A 210 33.25 -4.90 4.51
CA VAL A 210 32.55 -6.19 4.46
C VAL A 210 33.21 -7.06 3.39
N PRO A 211 33.97 -8.11 3.76
CA PRO A 211 34.56 -9.03 2.80
C PRO A 211 33.49 -9.96 2.22
N ASP A 212 33.76 -10.52 1.04
CA ASP A 212 32.88 -11.47 0.34
C ASP A 212 31.43 -10.95 0.25
N ALA A 213 31.31 -9.67 -0.06
CA ALA A 213 30.06 -8.92 -0.01
C ALA A 213 28.98 -9.49 -0.97
N GLN A 214 27.82 -9.81 -0.41
CA GLN A 214 26.65 -10.24 -1.17
C GLN A 214 25.65 -9.08 -1.30
N PRO A 215 25.41 -8.60 -2.52
CA PRO A 215 24.51 -7.46 -2.72
C PRO A 215 23.04 -7.85 -2.56
N TRP A 216 22.23 -6.92 -2.05
CA TRP A 216 20.78 -6.99 -2.06
C TRP A 216 20.22 -6.47 -3.37
N SER A 217 19.28 -7.20 -3.96
CA SER A 217 18.39 -6.71 -5.04
C SER A 217 17.02 -7.36 -4.91
N ALA A 218 16.03 -6.86 -5.67
CA ALA A 218 14.70 -7.49 -5.69
C ALA A 218 14.75 -8.95 -6.17
N GLU A 219 15.71 -9.32 -7.00
CA GLU A 219 15.92 -10.70 -7.50
C GLU A 219 16.70 -11.57 -6.49
N SER A 220 17.52 -10.96 -5.63
CA SER A 220 18.34 -11.63 -4.60
C SER A 220 18.34 -10.79 -3.32
N PRO A 221 17.32 -10.92 -2.46
CA PRO A 221 17.12 -10.05 -1.30
C PRO A 221 17.96 -10.52 -0.09
N VAL A 222 19.28 -10.40 -0.20
CA VAL A 222 20.22 -10.79 0.85
C VAL A 222 20.32 -9.69 1.91
N LEU A 223 20.07 -10.04 3.17
CA LEU A 223 20.11 -9.13 4.31
C LEU A 223 21.16 -9.56 5.31
N TYR A 224 21.95 -8.61 5.77
CA TYR A 224 22.91 -8.76 6.85
C TYR A 224 22.26 -8.40 8.18
N ASP A 225 22.52 -9.18 9.22
CA ASP A 225 22.20 -8.81 10.60
C ASP A 225 23.20 -7.75 11.05
N VAL A 226 22.70 -6.66 11.59
CA VAL A 226 23.53 -5.53 12.05
C VAL A 226 23.22 -5.26 13.51
N LEU A 227 24.27 -5.29 14.35
CA LEU A 227 24.20 -4.89 15.75
C LEU A 227 24.97 -3.57 15.92
N VAL A 228 24.30 -2.58 16.46
CA VAL A 228 24.89 -1.29 16.85
C VAL A 228 24.88 -1.21 18.36
N GLU A 229 26.05 -1.06 18.98
CA GLU A 229 26.21 -0.98 20.43
C GLU A 229 26.83 0.37 20.84
N LEU A 230 26.28 0.95 21.88
CA LEU A 230 26.86 2.10 22.59
C LEU A 230 27.50 1.58 23.87
N THR A 231 28.79 1.80 24.05
CA THR A 231 29.55 1.26 25.18
C THR A 231 30.32 2.35 25.93
N ALA A 232 30.49 2.18 27.24
CA ALA A 232 31.41 2.98 28.06
C ALA A 232 32.08 2.06 29.10
N ASP A 233 33.37 2.24 29.32
CA ASP A 233 34.16 1.47 30.30
C ASP A 233 34.01 -0.07 30.16
N GLY A 234 33.71 -0.58 28.96
CA GLY A 234 33.47 -1.97 28.65
C GLY A 234 32.06 -2.49 28.97
N GLU A 235 31.15 -1.61 29.40
CA GLU A 235 29.72 -1.91 29.58
C GLU A 235 28.90 -1.46 28.38
N VAL A 236 27.91 -2.28 27.98
CA VAL A 236 26.93 -1.90 26.95
C VAL A 236 25.86 -1.03 27.63
N LEU A 237 25.75 0.21 27.16
CA LEU A 237 24.77 1.19 27.65
C LEU A 237 23.45 1.13 26.87
N ASP A 238 23.56 0.90 25.56
CA ASP A 238 22.42 0.75 24.65
C ASP A 238 22.80 -0.09 23.44
N GLN A 239 21.82 -0.72 22.80
CA GLN A 239 22.02 -1.47 21.56
C GLN A 239 20.80 -1.40 20.67
N GLN A 240 21.02 -1.48 19.36
CA GLN A 240 20.00 -1.64 18.34
C GLN A 240 20.39 -2.76 17.38
N GLU A 241 19.42 -3.60 17.08
CA GLU A 241 19.52 -4.64 16.05
C GLU A 241 18.71 -4.20 14.83
N LEU A 242 19.27 -4.39 13.66
CA LEU A 242 18.58 -4.10 12.39
C LEU A 242 19.09 -5.02 11.29
N ARG A 243 18.35 -5.09 10.17
CA ARG A 243 18.80 -5.82 8.98
C ARG A 243 19.15 -4.82 7.89
N TYR A 244 20.22 -5.08 7.16
CA TYR A 244 20.70 -4.19 6.11
C TYR A 244 21.11 -4.94 4.85
N GLY A 245 20.66 -4.50 3.70
CA GLY A 245 21.07 -5.02 2.40
C GLY A 245 22.09 -4.11 1.72
N LEU A 246 23.23 -4.69 1.33
CA LEU A 246 24.27 -3.96 0.61
C LEU A 246 23.78 -3.60 -0.80
N ARG A 247 23.57 -2.32 -1.08
CA ARG A 247 23.12 -1.86 -2.42
C ARG A 247 23.70 -0.52 -2.81
N THR A 248 23.84 -0.32 -4.12
CA THR A 248 24.10 0.99 -4.73
C THR A 248 23.01 1.34 -5.71
N ILE A 249 22.65 2.63 -5.79
CA ILE A 249 21.65 3.16 -6.71
C ILE A 249 22.33 4.19 -7.62
N ASP A 250 22.16 4.06 -8.92
CA ASP A 250 22.65 5.02 -9.91
C ASP A 250 21.53 5.32 -10.91
N VAL A 251 21.28 6.60 -11.19
CA VAL A 251 20.27 7.07 -12.12
C VAL A 251 20.88 8.03 -13.11
N ASP A 252 20.76 7.71 -14.39
CA ASP A 252 21.34 8.48 -15.49
C ASP A 252 20.45 8.41 -16.74
N ALA A 253 20.25 9.52 -17.44
CA ALA A 253 19.36 9.57 -18.61
C ALA A 253 19.82 8.72 -19.80
N SER A 254 21.12 8.41 -19.89
CA SER A 254 21.67 7.57 -20.96
C SER A 254 21.63 6.08 -20.62
N ARG A 255 21.71 5.74 -19.33
CA ARG A 255 21.84 4.36 -18.84
C ARG A 255 20.64 3.87 -18.04
N GLY A 256 19.71 4.76 -17.67
CA GLY A 256 18.55 4.47 -16.85
C GLY A 256 18.88 4.25 -15.36
N LEU A 257 18.01 3.51 -14.69
CA LEU A 257 18.21 3.07 -13.30
C LEU A 257 19.11 1.83 -13.27
N ARG A 258 20.07 1.84 -12.36
CA ARG A 258 20.95 0.70 -12.09
C ARG A 258 21.01 0.45 -10.59
N ILE A 259 20.72 -0.78 -10.22
CA ILE A 259 20.92 -1.28 -8.86
C ILE A 259 22.15 -2.20 -8.90
N ASN A 260 23.13 -1.93 -8.04
CA ASN A 260 24.40 -2.67 -8.04
C ASN A 260 25.08 -2.71 -9.41
N SER A 261 25.04 -1.57 -10.13
CA SER A 261 25.53 -1.46 -11.51
C SER A 261 24.74 -2.28 -12.56
N GLN A 262 23.69 -3.00 -12.20
CA GLN A 262 22.84 -3.76 -13.12
C GLN A 262 21.65 -2.92 -13.60
N PRO A 263 21.38 -2.91 -14.93
CA PRO A 263 20.19 -2.23 -15.47
C PRO A 263 18.91 -2.79 -14.84
N THR A 264 18.07 -1.91 -14.34
CA THR A 264 16.84 -2.27 -13.63
C THR A 264 15.65 -1.51 -14.19
N LEU A 265 14.58 -2.23 -14.55
CA LEU A 265 13.30 -1.65 -14.97
C LEU A 265 12.22 -1.93 -13.90
N LEU A 266 11.50 -0.89 -13.51
CA LEU A 266 10.50 -0.99 -12.45
C LEU A 266 9.13 -1.39 -13.02
N ARG A 267 8.67 -2.59 -12.68
CA ARG A 267 7.29 -3.06 -12.86
C ARG A 267 6.53 -2.72 -11.59
N GLY A 268 6.00 -1.50 -11.54
CA GLY A 268 5.50 -0.90 -10.33
C GLY A 268 4.00 -1.11 -10.09
N ALA A 269 3.65 -1.23 -8.81
CA ALA A 269 2.29 -1.22 -8.28
C ALA A 269 2.09 -0.03 -7.35
N CYS A 270 1.12 0.85 -7.61
CA CYS A 270 0.63 1.77 -6.59
C CYS A 270 -0.22 0.98 -5.58
N ILE A 271 -0.01 1.23 -4.28
CA ILE A 271 -0.76 0.60 -3.18
C ILE A 271 -1.15 1.65 -2.14
N HIS A 272 -2.36 1.54 -1.59
CA HIS A 272 -2.76 2.30 -0.41
C HIS A 272 -2.36 1.59 0.88
N HIS A 273 -2.41 2.32 2.00
CA HIS A 273 -2.03 1.79 3.32
C HIS A 273 -3.05 0.80 3.89
N ASP A 274 -4.32 0.86 3.44
CA ASP A 274 -5.34 -0.05 3.93
C ASP A 274 -5.09 -1.50 3.48
N SER A 275 -5.47 -2.44 4.35
CA SER A 275 -5.43 -3.89 4.13
C SER A 275 -6.80 -4.46 3.76
N GLY A 276 -7.63 -3.70 3.04
CA GLY A 276 -8.95 -4.11 2.58
C GLY A 276 -9.89 -4.44 3.75
N ILE A 277 -10.18 -5.71 3.99
CA ILE A 277 -11.13 -6.16 5.02
C ILE A 277 -10.69 -5.77 6.45
N LEU A 278 -9.40 -5.57 6.68
CA LEU A 278 -8.85 -5.11 7.97
C LEU A 278 -8.88 -3.58 8.13
N GLY A 279 -9.39 -2.86 7.11
CA GLY A 279 -9.35 -1.40 7.12
C GLY A 279 -7.93 -0.87 7.14
N GLY A 280 -7.65 0.15 7.95
CA GLY A 280 -6.32 0.70 8.15
C GLY A 280 -5.42 -0.10 9.09
N ALA A 281 -5.98 -1.07 9.84
CA ALA A 281 -5.20 -1.84 10.82
C ALA A 281 -4.08 -2.63 10.12
N THR A 282 -2.83 -2.35 10.51
CA THR A 282 -1.63 -2.90 9.88
C THR A 282 -1.10 -4.07 10.72
N PHE A 283 -1.10 -5.27 10.14
CA PHE A 283 -0.54 -6.49 10.73
C PHE A 283 0.62 -6.99 9.86
N ARG A 284 1.74 -7.35 10.49
CA ARG A 284 2.93 -7.85 9.79
C ARG A 284 2.58 -8.98 8.79
N ALA A 285 1.84 -9.98 9.21
CA ALA A 285 1.46 -11.10 8.36
C ALA A 285 0.59 -10.68 7.15
N ALA A 286 -0.27 -9.66 7.31
CA ALA A 286 -1.08 -9.12 6.22
C ALA A 286 -0.22 -8.37 5.18
N GLU A 287 0.76 -7.57 5.64
CA GLU A 287 1.68 -6.86 4.75
C GLU A 287 2.60 -7.82 3.99
N PHE A 288 3.13 -8.85 4.67
CA PHE A 288 3.90 -9.92 4.03
C PHE A 288 3.08 -10.68 2.99
N ARG A 289 1.80 -10.96 3.28
CA ARG A 289 0.89 -11.57 2.30
C ARG A 289 0.71 -10.68 1.07
N ARG A 290 0.48 -9.37 1.25
CA ARG A 290 0.32 -8.41 0.15
C ARG A 290 1.58 -8.34 -0.71
N ALA A 291 2.75 -8.17 -0.08
CA ALA A 291 4.04 -8.11 -0.77
C ALA A 291 4.33 -9.42 -1.55
N ARG A 292 4.08 -10.59 -0.94
CA ARG A 292 4.26 -11.90 -1.58
C ARG A 292 3.38 -12.03 -2.83
N ILE A 293 2.08 -11.73 -2.73
CA ILE A 293 1.15 -11.81 -3.85
C ILE A 293 1.57 -10.84 -4.96
N LEU A 294 1.93 -9.60 -4.66
CA LEU A 294 2.42 -8.63 -5.65
C LEU A 294 3.64 -9.18 -6.40
N ARG A 295 4.62 -9.73 -5.68
CA ARG A 295 5.81 -10.33 -6.28
C ARG A 295 5.51 -11.54 -7.14
N GLU A 296 4.68 -12.47 -6.67
CA GLU A 296 4.24 -13.66 -7.41
C GLU A 296 3.50 -13.30 -8.70
N GLN A 297 2.78 -12.18 -8.67
CA GLN A 297 2.14 -11.65 -9.88
C GLN A 297 3.10 -10.90 -10.81
N GLY A 298 4.37 -10.69 -10.40
CA GLY A 298 5.45 -10.20 -11.27
C GLY A 298 5.76 -8.73 -11.14
N PHE A 299 5.17 -8.03 -10.19
CA PHE A 299 5.68 -6.73 -9.78
C PHE A 299 7.07 -6.90 -9.14
N ASN A 300 7.94 -5.91 -9.32
CA ASN A 300 9.22 -5.82 -8.62
C ASN A 300 9.36 -4.49 -7.87
N ALA A 301 8.33 -3.65 -7.90
CA ALA A 301 8.33 -2.38 -7.19
C ALA A 301 6.93 -2.01 -6.69
N VAL A 302 6.88 -1.28 -5.57
CA VAL A 302 5.67 -0.66 -5.02
C VAL A 302 5.87 0.84 -4.84
N ARG A 303 4.79 1.62 -5.02
CA ARG A 303 4.70 3.02 -4.64
C ARG A 303 3.63 3.15 -3.57
N SER A 304 4.00 3.67 -2.40
CA SER A 304 3.03 4.01 -1.37
C SER A 304 2.18 5.19 -1.84
N SER A 305 0.88 5.08 -1.77
CA SER A 305 -0.06 6.08 -2.29
C SER A 305 -1.01 6.54 -1.18
N HIS A 306 -1.01 7.78 -0.76
CA HIS A 306 -0.07 8.86 -0.98
C HIS A 306 0.40 9.34 0.40
N ASN A 307 1.13 8.49 1.10
CA ASN A 307 1.59 8.66 2.48
C ASN A 307 2.71 7.65 2.81
N PRO A 308 3.49 7.86 3.88
CA PRO A 308 4.56 6.95 4.27
C PRO A 308 4.07 5.53 4.55
N ILE A 309 4.76 4.58 3.94
CA ILE A 309 4.51 3.13 4.06
C ILE A 309 4.78 2.63 5.48
N SER A 310 4.16 1.50 5.89
CA SER A 310 4.42 0.87 7.19
C SER A 310 5.80 0.21 7.26
N ARG A 311 6.35 0.06 8.48
CA ARG A 311 7.57 -0.74 8.71
C ARG A 311 7.39 -2.18 8.26
N ASP A 312 6.27 -2.79 8.60
CA ASP A 312 5.96 -4.17 8.21
C ASP A 312 5.99 -4.39 6.70
N MET A 313 5.48 -3.42 5.91
CA MET A 313 5.56 -3.50 4.45
C MET A 313 6.99 -3.27 3.95
N LEU A 314 7.77 -2.40 4.59
CA LEU A 314 9.19 -2.23 4.26
C LEU A 314 9.98 -3.51 4.53
N ASP A 315 9.79 -4.13 5.69
CA ASP A 315 10.39 -5.43 6.04
C ASP A 315 10.01 -6.50 5.02
N ALA A 316 8.73 -6.56 4.66
CA ALA A 316 8.25 -7.49 3.63
C ALA A 316 8.90 -7.23 2.27
N CYS A 317 9.09 -5.97 1.88
CA CYS A 317 9.78 -5.60 0.64
C CYS A 317 11.27 -5.95 0.69
N ASP A 318 11.93 -5.75 1.83
CA ASP A 318 13.33 -6.10 2.06
C ASP A 318 13.55 -7.61 1.95
N GLU A 319 12.70 -8.40 2.59
CA GLU A 319 12.83 -9.86 2.67
C GLU A 319 12.37 -10.59 1.40
N LEU A 320 11.29 -10.11 0.79
CA LEU A 320 10.72 -10.74 -0.39
C LEU A 320 11.29 -10.17 -1.71
N GLY A 321 12.00 -9.07 -1.67
CA GLY A 321 12.62 -8.44 -2.82
C GLY A 321 11.63 -7.63 -3.68
N LEU A 322 11.18 -6.48 -3.15
CA LEU A 322 10.43 -5.46 -3.88
C LEU A 322 11.12 -4.11 -3.69
N TYR A 323 11.27 -3.34 -4.76
CA TYR A 323 11.73 -1.95 -4.65
C TYR A 323 10.60 -1.06 -4.15
N VAL A 324 10.92 -0.03 -3.38
CA VAL A 324 9.95 0.91 -2.81
C VAL A 324 10.22 2.32 -3.28
N MET A 325 9.17 2.99 -3.75
CA MET A 325 9.06 4.43 -3.87
C MET A 325 8.15 4.88 -2.73
N ASP A 326 8.73 5.38 -1.62
CA ASP A 326 7.94 5.87 -0.49
C ASP A 326 7.55 7.32 -0.71
N GLU A 327 6.28 7.66 -0.45
CA GLU A 327 5.70 8.95 -0.79
C GLU A 327 5.20 9.66 0.47
N SER A 328 5.53 10.96 0.59
CA SER A 328 5.27 11.72 1.81
C SER A 328 3.83 12.20 1.94
N SER A 329 3.21 12.72 0.89
CA SER A 329 1.93 13.42 1.00
C SER A 329 1.20 13.57 -0.34
N ASP A 330 -0.13 13.67 -0.27
CA ASP A 330 -1.02 14.01 -1.39
C ASP A 330 -1.25 15.53 -1.53
N VAL A 331 -0.93 16.31 -0.52
CA VAL A 331 -1.17 17.76 -0.46
C VAL A 331 0.03 18.50 0.14
N TRP A 332 0.22 19.76 -0.31
CA TRP A 332 1.10 20.70 0.37
C TRP A 332 0.24 21.79 1.02
N PHE A 333 0.39 23.07 0.65
CA PHE A 333 -0.33 24.19 1.26
C PHE A 333 -1.67 24.54 0.58
N ARG A 334 -2.13 23.75 -0.42
CA ARG A 334 -3.46 23.89 -1.03
C ARG A 334 -4.28 22.64 -0.83
N THR A 335 -5.44 22.82 -0.23
CA THR A 335 -6.35 21.72 0.07
C THR A 335 -6.93 21.07 -1.19
N LYS A 336 -7.06 19.74 -1.16
CA LYS A 336 -7.87 18.93 -2.10
C LYS A 336 -9.22 18.55 -1.51
N THR A 337 -9.31 18.47 -0.18
CA THR A 337 -10.55 18.29 0.59
C THR A 337 -10.66 19.39 1.65
N ALA A 338 -11.82 19.49 2.31
CA ALA A 338 -12.09 20.64 3.19
C ALA A 338 -11.16 20.75 4.40
N HIS A 339 -10.72 19.62 4.94
CA HIS A 339 -10.00 19.52 6.21
C HIS A 339 -8.73 18.65 6.11
N ASP A 340 -8.11 18.53 4.93
CA ASP A 340 -6.91 17.73 4.74
C ASP A 340 -5.65 18.35 5.39
N ALA A 341 -4.53 17.63 5.28
CA ALA A 341 -3.27 18.00 5.92
C ALA A 341 -2.68 19.34 5.44
N ALA A 342 -3.13 19.87 4.30
CA ALA A 342 -2.67 21.16 3.79
C ALA A 342 -2.90 22.32 4.77
N LEU A 343 -3.90 22.21 5.66
CA LEU A 343 -4.17 23.22 6.68
C LEU A 343 -3.04 23.38 7.70
N HIS A 344 -2.18 22.36 7.83
CA HIS A 344 -1.08 22.31 8.80
C HIS A 344 0.29 22.13 8.13
N PHE A 345 0.36 22.17 6.79
CA PHE A 345 1.56 21.83 6.03
C PHE A 345 2.80 22.62 6.51
N ASP A 346 2.69 23.95 6.69
CA ASP A 346 3.82 24.78 7.08
C ASP A 346 4.38 24.44 8.48
N GLU A 347 3.56 23.83 9.35
CA GLU A 347 3.93 23.43 10.70
C GLU A 347 4.51 22.01 10.76
N THR A 348 4.14 21.11 9.80
CA THR A 348 4.38 19.66 9.95
C THR A 348 5.31 19.07 8.90
N TRP A 349 5.45 19.67 7.70
CA TRP A 349 6.10 19.04 6.55
C TRP A 349 7.56 18.60 6.80
N GLU A 350 8.34 19.41 7.56
CA GLU A 350 9.74 19.06 7.85
C GLU A 350 9.81 17.81 8.74
N ALA A 351 9.05 17.82 9.84
CA ALA A 351 9.03 16.70 10.79
C ALA A 351 8.45 15.41 10.17
N GLU A 352 7.38 15.52 9.37
CA GLU A 352 6.77 14.37 8.70
C GLU A 352 7.70 13.76 7.65
N LEU A 353 8.39 14.61 6.86
CA LEU A 353 9.34 14.17 5.87
C LEU A 353 10.60 13.57 6.51
N GLU A 354 11.08 14.16 7.62
CA GLU A 354 12.18 13.62 8.41
C GLU A 354 11.82 12.26 9.00
N ALA A 355 10.63 12.10 9.59
CA ALA A 355 10.16 10.83 10.13
C ALA A 355 10.12 9.72 9.05
N MET A 356 9.61 10.04 7.86
CA MET A 356 9.61 9.12 6.73
C MET A 356 11.04 8.68 6.35
N VAL A 357 11.94 9.64 6.10
CA VAL A 357 13.31 9.32 5.66
C VAL A 357 14.09 8.57 6.74
N ARG A 358 13.93 8.93 8.03
CA ARG A 358 14.59 8.23 9.15
C ARG A 358 14.12 6.79 9.30
N LYS A 359 12.84 6.54 9.07
CA LYS A 359 12.27 5.18 9.02
C LYS A 359 12.89 4.38 7.88
N ASP A 360 13.00 4.97 6.70
CA ASP A 360 13.30 4.30 5.43
C ASP A 360 14.78 4.04 5.18
N ARG A 361 15.66 4.91 5.67
CA ARG A 361 17.08 4.97 5.25
C ARG A 361 17.93 3.74 5.56
N THR A 362 17.44 2.82 6.38
CA THR A 362 18.08 1.51 6.64
C THR A 362 17.48 0.36 5.82
N HIS A 363 16.36 0.61 5.12
CA HIS A 363 15.69 -0.40 4.30
C HIS A 363 16.28 -0.42 2.88
N PRO A 364 16.90 -1.53 2.46
CA PRO A 364 17.50 -1.63 1.11
C PRO A 364 16.46 -1.61 0.00
N SER A 365 15.21 -1.93 0.27
CA SER A 365 14.11 -1.85 -0.69
C SER A 365 13.80 -0.42 -1.14
N VAL A 366 13.99 0.60 -0.28
CA VAL A 366 13.69 2.00 -0.63
C VAL A 366 14.73 2.53 -1.62
N ILE A 367 14.29 2.75 -2.85
CA ILE A 367 15.15 3.22 -3.94
C ILE A 367 14.76 4.61 -4.46
N MET A 368 13.70 5.20 -3.95
CA MET A 368 13.22 6.52 -4.37
C MET A 368 12.33 7.14 -3.29
N TYR A 369 12.53 8.43 -2.99
CA TYR A 369 11.64 9.22 -2.16
C TYR A 369 10.76 10.09 -3.04
N SER A 370 9.43 10.06 -2.81
CA SER A 370 8.49 10.96 -3.47
C SER A 370 8.02 12.04 -2.50
N ILE A 371 8.22 13.31 -2.88
CA ILE A 371 7.82 14.45 -2.03
C ILE A 371 6.37 14.88 -2.21
N GLY A 372 5.59 14.17 -3.02
CA GLY A 372 4.16 14.44 -3.14
C GLY A 372 3.51 13.89 -4.41
N ASN A 373 2.17 13.85 -4.38
CA ASN A 373 1.34 13.40 -5.47
C ASN A 373 0.40 14.49 -5.98
N GLU A 374 0.39 14.72 -7.31
CA GLU A 374 -0.55 15.60 -7.99
C GLU A 374 -0.75 16.96 -7.28
N ILE A 375 0.36 17.51 -6.80
CA ILE A 375 0.36 18.76 -6.03
C ILE A 375 -0.17 19.90 -6.87
N ALA A 376 -1.24 20.55 -6.38
CA ALA A 376 -1.97 21.57 -7.13
C ALA A 376 -1.10 22.79 -7.47
N GLU A 377 -0.15 23.15 -6.62
CA GLU A 377 0.77 24.28 -6.75
C GLU A 377 2.08 23.98 -7.46
N SER A 378 2.36 22.74 -7.83
CA SER A 378 3.65 22.35 -8.45
C SER A 378 3.96 23.04 -9.80
N GLY A 379 2.97 23.73 -10.40
CA GLY A 379 3.15 24.61 -11.58
C GLY A 379 3.38 26.08 -11.25
N THR A 380 3.52 26.47 -9.98
CA THR A 380 3.73 27.87 -9.53
C THR A 380 5.14 28.09 -9.01
N ALA A 381 5.61 29.32 -8.96
CA ALA A 381 6.93 29.66 -8.41
C ALA A 381 7.04 29.28 -6.92
N GLU A 382 5.98 29.48 -6.16
CA GLU A 382 5.89 29.14 -4.73
C GLU A 382 5.99 27.61 -4.51
N GLY A 383 5.23 26.81 -5.29
CA GLY A 383 5.30 25.35 -5.20
C GLY A 383 6.64 24.78 -5.64
N ILE A 384 7.30 25.38 -6.66
CA ILE A 384 8.65 24.98 -7.08
C ILE A 384 9.67 25.30 -5.96
N GLU A 385 9.53 26.41 -5.24
CA GLU A 385 10.40 26.75 -4.12
C GLU A 385 10.19 25.82 -2.92
N ALA A 386 8.94 25.45 -2.62
CA ALA A 386 8.62 24.44 -1.63
C ALA A 386 9.26 23.08 -1.99
N ALA A 387 9.13 22.63 -3.26
CA ALA A 387 9.79 21.43 -3.74
C ALA A 387 11.31 21.47 -3.56
N ARG A 388 11.94 22.62 -3.85
CA ARG A 388 13.41 22.78 -3.66
C ARG A 388 13.83 22.63 -2.20
N ARG A 389 13.05 23.21 -1.25
CA ARG A 389 13.29 23.05 0.19
C ARG A 389 13.11 21.60 0.63
N MET A 390 12.04 20.93 0.18
CA MET A 390 11.77 19.54 0.52
C MET A 390 12.85 18.59 -0.01
N VAL A 391 13.27 18.76 -1.29
CA VAL A 391 14.38 17.98 -1.87
C VAL A 391 15.68 18.22 -1.09
N ALA A 392 16.01 19.45 -0.76
CA ALA A 392 17.21 19.77 0.02
C ALA A 392 17.15 19.13 1.42
N HIS A 393 15.99 19.12 2.06
CA HIS A 393 15.78 18.50 3.36
C HIS A 393 15.98 16.97 3.28
N VAL A 394 15.33 16.27 2.33
CA VAL A 394 15.55 14.84 2.09
C VAL A 394 17.03 14.54 1.88
N LYS A 395 17.71 15.30 1.01
CA LYS A 395 19.13 15.10 0.71
C LYS A 395 20.06 15.36 1.89
N SER A 396 19.65 16.19 2.84
CA SER A 396 20.40 16.39 4.08
C SER A 396 20.33 15.19 5.02
N LEU A 397 19.24 14.40 4.93
CA LEU A 397 19.00 13.21 5.75
C LEU A 397 19.54 11.95 5.07
N ASP A 398 19.32 11.82 3.75
CA ASP A 398 19.82 10.72 2.92
C ASP A 398 20.05 11.18 1.47
N ALA A 399 21.31 11.41 1.12
CA ALA A 399 21.70 11.77 -0.23
C ALA A 399 21.85 10.57 -1.18
N SER A 400 21.81 9.35 -0.66
CA SER A 400 22.07 8.11 -1.43
C SER A 400 20.89 7.66 -2.29
N VAL A 401 19.69 8.15 -2.00
CA VAL A 401 18.44 7.78 -2.68
C VAL A 401 17.92 8.97 -3.52
N PRO A 402 17.53 8.77 -4.79
CA PRO A 402 16.97 9.82 -5.64
C PRO A 402 15.59 10.27 -5.19
N VAL A 403 15.26 11.55 -5.50
CA VAL A 403 14.00 12.19 -5.12
C VAL A 403 13.13 12.42 -6.36
N THR A 404 11.84 12.12 -6.25
CA THR A 404 10.81 12.31 -7.27
C THR A 404 9.57 13.02 -6.70
N CYS A 405 8.57 13.22 -7.55
CA CYS A 405 7.21 13.67 -7.22
C CYS A 405 6.26 13.20 -8.31
N GLY A 406 5.09 12.70 -7.96
CA GLY A 406 4.04 12.32 -8.91
C GLY A 406 3.36 13.56 -9.51
N VAL A 407 3.72 13.96 -10.73
CA VAL A 407 3.27 15.22 -11.34
C VAL A 407 2.22 14.99 -12.41
N ASN A 408 1.02 15.58 -12.22
CA ASN A 408 -0.01 15.65 -13.24
C ASN A 408 0.11 16.94 -14.05
N LEU A 409 0.48 16.80 -15.31
CA LEU A 409 0.77 17.95 -16.20
C LEU A 409 -0.44 18.84 -16.47
N MET A 410 -1.66 18.31 -16.35
CA MET A 410 -2.88 19.12 -16.52
C MET A 410 -3.11 20.02 -15.32
N LEU A 411 -2.83 19.52 -14.10
CA LEU A 411 -2.87 20.32 -12.89
C LEU A 411 -1.82 21.43 -12.92
N ASN A 412 -0.57 21.10 -13.32
CA ASN A 412 0.48 22.11 -13.51
C ASN A 412 0.07 23.20 -14.50
N MET A 413 -0.49 22.85 -15.64
CA MET A 413 -0.93 23.84 -16.64
C MET A 413 -2.06 24.72 -16.11
N ALA A 414 -2.97 24.18 -15.30
CA ALA A 414 -4.03 24.95 -14.66
C ALA A 414 -3.46 25.92 -13.62
N ALA A 415 -2.58 25.41 -12.76
CA ALA A 415 -1.92 26.19 -11.70
C ALA A 415 -1.06 27.34 -12.26
N ALA A 416 -0.28 27.10 -13.32
CA ALA A 416 0.52 28.10 -14.02
C ALA A 416 -0.35 29.24 -14.65
N ARG A 417 -1.66 29.01 -14.81
CA ARG A 417 -2.64 30.01 -15.28
C ARG A 417 -3.47 30.60 -14.14
N GLY A 418 -3.08 30.38 -12.88
CA GLY A 418 -3.80 30.87 -11.71
C GLY A 418 -5.12 30.15 -11.44
N LYS A 419 -5.32 28.94 -12.01
CA LYS A 419 -6.53 28.14 -11.81
C LYS A 419 -6.23 27.02 -10.82
N ASN A 420 -6.94 26.99 -9.69
CA ASN A 420 -6.99 25.83 -8.79
C ASN A 420 -8.16 24.94 -9.23
N LEU A 421 -7.89 23.73 -9.72
CA LEU A 421 -8.93 22.78 -10.15
C LEU A 421 -9.66 22.16 -8.96
N PHE A 422 -9.10 22.22 -7.76
CA PHE A 422 -9.69 21.77 -6.51
C PHE A 422 -10.43 22.87 -5.72
N ALA A 423 -10.36 24.14 -6.15
CA ALA A 423 -10.93 25.33 -5.47
C ALA A 423 -12.46 25.33 -5.25
N GLY A 424 -13.15 24.28 -5.67
CA GLY A 424 -14.56 24.06 -5.35
C GLY A 424 -14.83 23.90 -3.86
N HIS A 425 -13.88 23.39 -3.11
CA HIS A 425 -13.99 23.13 -1.66
C HIS A 425 -13.72 24.38 -0.83
N GLU A 426 -12.75 25.23 -1.18
CA GLU A 426 -12.47 26.50 -0.49
C GLU A 426 -13.70 27.44 -0.44
N LYS A 427 -14.48 27.48 -1.52
CA LYS A 427 -15.72 28.29 -1.60
C LYS A 427 -16.90 27.68 -0.87
N GLN A 428 -16.90 26.37 -0.62
CA GLN A 428 -17.93 25.69 0.16
C GLN A 428 -17.74 25.94 1.65
N ASN A 429 -16.48 25.98 2.11
CA ASN A 429 -16.14 26.28 3.51
C ASN A 429 -16.44 27.74 3.88
N ALA A 430 -16.11 28.69 3.01
CA ALA A 430 -16.46 30.10 3.22
C ALA A 430 -17.99 30.34 3.26
N LYS A 431 -18.79 29.47 2.62
CA LYS A 431 -20.26 29.56 2.59
C LYS A 431 -20.95 28.89 3.76
N ASN A 432 -20.32 27.87 4.36
CA ASN A 432 -20.87 27.24 5.57
C ASN A 432 -20.66 28.11 6.81
N GLN A 433 -19.79 29.10 6.74
CA GLN A 433 -19.63 30.13 7.77
C GLN A 433 -20.60 31.32 7.61
N ASP A 434 -21.15 31.53 6.38
CA ASP A 434 -22.12 32.61 6.09
C ASP A 434 -23.42 32.03 5.49
N ALA A 435 -24.35 31.61 6.34
CA ALA A 435 -25.62 30.97 5.96
C ALA A 435 -26.64 31.88 5.25
N THR A 436 -26.27 33.04 4.70
CA THR A 436 -27.18 34.05 4.16
C THR A 436 -26.90 34.57 2.74
N ALA A 437 -26.09 33.94 1.90
CA ALA A 437 -25.78 34.47 0.59
C ALA A 437 -26.19 33.59 -0.60
N ALA A 438 -26.73 34.24 -1.62
CA ALA A 438 -27.38 33.72 -2.83
C ALA A 438 -26.52 32.78 -3.72
N ARG A 439 -27.20 31.91 -4.48
CA ARG A 439 -26.70 30.91 -5.42
C ARG A 439 -25.65 31.44 -6.43
N PRO A 440 -24.48 30.79 -6.58
CA PRO A 440 -23.52 31.12 -7.61
C PRO A 440 -23.81 30.42 -8.96
N LYS A 441 -23.65 31.16 -10.05
CA LYS A 441 -23.94 30.76 -11.44
C LYS A 441 -22.82 29.97 -12.18
N ARG A 442 -21.78 29.46 -11.52
CA ARG A 442 -20.79 28.55 -12.14
C ARG A 442 -20.39 27.46 -11.17
N LYS A 443 -20.68 26.20 -11.53
CA LYS A 443 -20.16 25.01 -10.82
C LYS A 443 -18.66 24.93 -11.05
N ALA A 444 -17.86 25.05 -9.99
CA ALA A 444 -16.46 24.64 -10.00
C ALA A 444 -16.40 23.11 -10.22
N LEU A 445 -15.42 22.63 -10.99
CA LEU A 445 -15.16 21.21 -11.12
C LEU A 445 -14.68 20.71 -9.75
N THR A 446 -15.43 19.80 -9.15
CA THR A 446 -14.98 19.02 -7.98
C THR A 446 -13.92 18.01 -8.42
N SER A 447 -13.15 17.41 -7.51
CA SER A 447 -12.25 16.28 -7.81
C SER A 447 -12.99 15.20 -8.61
N THR A 448 -14.24 14.92 -8.26
CA THR A 448 -15.18 14.07 -9.01
C THR A 448 -15.40 14.54 -10.44
N GLY A 449 -15.53 15.84 -10.67
CA GLY A 449 -15.71 16.42 -12.01
C GLY A 449 -14.42 16.37 -12.85
N TYR A 450 -13.26 16.52 -12.23
CA TYR A 450 -11.95 16.35 -12.88
C TYR A 450 -11.76 14.89 -13.33
N ASN A 451 -12.01 13.94 -12.47
CA ASN A 451 -11.90 12.52 -12.76
C ASN A 451 -12.92 12.04 -13.81
N PHE A 452 -14.14 12.60 -13.83
CA PHE A 452 -15.09 12.37 -14.91
C PHE A 452 -14.56 12.91 -16.26
N LEU A 453 -13.87 14.06 -16.26
CA LEU A 453 -13.22 14.60 -17.45
C LEU A 453 -12.10 13.68 -17.94
N VAL A 454 -11.28 13.14 -17.02
CA VAL A 454 -10.23 12.15 -17.32
C VAL A 454 -10.83 10.89 -17.95
N SER A 455 -11.97 10.41 -17.45
CA SER A 455 -12.60 9.19 -17.96
C SER A 455 -13.07 9.27 -19.39
N LYS A 456 -13.58 10.44 -19.81
CA LYS A 456 -14.10 10.65 -21.17
C LYS A 456 -13.06 11.23 -22.15
N LEU A 457 -12.03 11.89 -21.64
CA LEU A 457 -11.04 12.61 -22.44
C LEU A 457 -9.60 12.09 -22.26
N GLY A 458 -9.41 10.92 -21.63
CA GLY A 458 -8.08 10.40 -21.26
C GLY A 458 -7.06 10.39 -22.42
N SER A 459 -7.47 10.00 -23.62
CA SER A 459 -6.62 10.08 -24.83
C SER A 459 -6.32 11.51 -25.28
N LEU A 460 -7.28 12.43 -25.09
CA LEU A 460 -7.10 13.86 -25.40
C LEU A 460 -6.22 14.52 -24.34
N MET A 461 -6.36 14.14 -23.08
CA MET A 461 -5.54 14.64 -21.97
C MET A 461 -4.09 14.18 -22.11
N ALA A 462 -3.85 12.91 -22.47
CA ALA A 462 -2.51 12.42 -22.76
C ALA A 462 -1.83 13.21 -23.91
N ARG A 463 -2.59 13.57 -24.96
CA ARG A 463 -2.10 14.44 -26.04
C ARG A 463 -1.87 15.87 -25.56
N ALA A 464 -2.73 16.40 -24.69
CA ALA A 464 -2.57 17.73 -24.12
C ALA A 464 -1.31 17.84 -23.23
N ALA A 465 -0.93 16.77 -22.53
CA ALA A 465 0.31 16.68 -21.78
C ALA A 465 1.56 16.87 -22.68
N ALA A 466 1.47 16.56 -23.97
CA ALA A 466 2.55 16.74 -24.93
C ALA A 466 2.63 18.17 -25.54
N LEU A 467 1.76 19.11 -25.15
CA LEU A 467 1.78 20.49 -25.65
C LEU A 467 2.97 21.28 -25.07
N PRO A 468 3.50 22.28 -25.79
CA PRO A 468 4.54 23.16 -25.25
C PRO A 468 4.16 23.91 -23.98
N ALA A 469 2.86 24.18 -23.80
CA ALA A 469 2.34 24.81 -22.59
C ALA A 469 2.46 23.92 -21.35
N ALA A 470 2.32 22.59 -21.50
CA ALA A 470 2.53 21.63 -20.41
C ALA A 470 4.00 21.58 -20.03
N ASP A 471 4.90 21.58 -21.03
CA ASP A 471 6.33 21.63 -20.79
C ASP A 471 6.74 22.89 -20.02
N LYS A 472 6.29 24.06 -20.48
CA LYS A 472 6.58 25.33 -19.82
C LYS A 472 6.09 25.35 -18.36
N ALA A 473 4.93 24.78 -18.08
CA ALA A 473 4.33 24.77 -16.75
C ALA A 473 5.04 23.80 -15.79
N SER A 474 5.57 22.68 -16.29
CA SER A 474 6.15 21.61 -15.45
C SER A 474 7.67 21.63 -15.35
N ARG A 475 8.36 22.36 -16.24
CA ARG A 475 9.83 22.36 -16.34
C ARG A 475 10.48 22.68 -15.00
N GLY A 476 10.07 23.79 -14.36
CA GLY A 476 10.67 24.22 -13.09
C GLY A 476 10.53 23.23 -11.96
N MET A 477 9.42 22.48 -11.93
CA MET A 477 9.21 21.40 -10.95
C MET A 477 10.17 20.23 -11.24
N PHE A 478 10.25 19.77 -12.48
CA PHE A 478 11.12 18.65 -12.84
C PHE A 478 12.61 18.98 -12.74
N ASP A 479 13.01 20.24 -12.87
CA ASP A 479 14.41 20.67 -12.76
C ASP A 479 14.94 20.65 -11.31
N VAL A 480 14.07 20.47 -10.30
CA VAL A 480 14.48 20.30 -8.89
C VAL A 480 14.50 18.85 -8.44
N LEU A 481 14.01 17.91 -9.25
CA LEU A 481 13.92 16.49 -8.95
C LEU A 481 15.07 15.71 -9.62
N ASP A 482 15.54 14.63 -8.97
CA ASP A 482 16.48 13.68 -9.58
C ASP A 482 15.79 12.85 -10.68
N VAL A 483 14.54 12.44 -10.43
CA VAL A 483 13.71 11.66 -11.36
C VAL A 483 12.37 12.36 -11.55
N ALA A 484 12.01 12.63 -12.80
CA ALA A 484 10.73 13.22 -13.16
C ALA A 484 9.62 12.17 -13.10
N GLY A 485 8.72 12.29 -12.11
CA GLY A 485 7.55 11.42 -11.95
C GLY A 485 6.36 11.93 -12.77
N TYR A 486 5.85 11.10 -13.67
CA TYR A 486 4.73 11.45 -14.55
C TYR A 486 3.47 10.66 -14.21
N ASN A 487 2.39 11.38 -13.80
CA ASN A 487 1.06 10.80 -13.71
C ASN A 487 0.35 10.94 -15.07
N TYR A 488 -0.03 9.80 -15.69
CA TYR A 488 -0.82 9.69 -16.93
C TYR A 488 -0.27 10.44 -18.15
N ALA A 489 1.05 10.67 -18.24
CA ALA A 489 1.67 11.51 -19.27
C ALA A 489 2.66 10.78 -20.19
N HIS A 490 2.45 9.49 -20.47
CA HIS A 490 3.31 8.67 -21.34
C HIS A 490 3.57 9.26 -22.73
N ALA A 491 2.66 10.11 -23.25
CA ALA A 491 2.88 10.82 -24.51
C ALA A 491 4.10 11.78 -24.50
N ARG A 492 4.65 12.09 -23.31
CA ARG A 492 5.84 12.92 -23.13
C ARG A 492 7.15 12.15 -23.25
N TYR A 493 7.17 10.86 -22.96
CA TYR A 493 8.40 10.09 -22.79
C TYR A 493 9.38 10.23 -23.98
N ARG A 494 8.90 9.98 -25.23
CA ARG A 494 9.73 10.16 -26.43
C ARG A 494 10.13 11.61 -26.67
N LYS A 495 9.24 12.53 -26.38
CA LYS A 495 9.43 13.95 -26.66
C LYS A 495 10.47 14.55 -25.72
N ASP A 496 10.46 14.14 -24.47
CA ASP A 496 11.37 14.64 -23.45
C ASP A 496 12.81 14.17 -23.66
N ARG A 497 13.03 13.04 -24.31
CA ARG A 497 14.38 12.63 -24.77
C ARG A 497 15.10 13.71 -25.59
N THR A 498 14.33 14.48 -26.39
CA THR A 498 14.89 15.56 -27.22
C THR A 498 14.85 16.92 -26.50
N LEU A 499 13.77 17.21 -25.77
CA LEU A 499 13.60 18.50 -25.11
C LEU A 499 14.45 18.63 -23.84
N HIS A 500 14.67 17.52 -23.13
CA HIS A 500 15.36 17.45 -21.84
C HIS A 500 16.29 16.23 -21.79
N PRO A 501 17.43 16.23 -22.53
CA PRO A 501 18.27 15.04 -22.70
C PRO A 501 18.85 14.46 -21.40
N GLY A 502 18.95 15.27 -20.35
CA GLY A 502 19.44 14.83 -19.02
C GLY A 502 18.34 14.34 -18.07
N ARG A 503 17.06 14.34 -18.50
CA ARG A 503 15.93 13.99 -17.64
C ARG A 503 15.72 12.49 -17.57
N VAL A 504 15.76 11.92 -16.36
CA VAL A 504 15.28 10.57 -16.09
C VAL A 504 13.79 10.63 -15.77
N ILE A 505 13.01 9.68 -16.27
CA ILE A 505 11.55 9.65 -16.15
C ILE A 505 11.08 8.34 -15.53
N VAL A 506 10.09 8.41 -14.65
CA VAL A 506 9.29 7.28 -14.19
C VAL A 506 7.80 7.58 -14.39
N GLY A 507 7.04 6.61 -14.89
CA GLY A 507 5.58 6.66 -14.86
C GLY A 507 5.12 6.38 -13.44
N THR A 508 4.91 7.41 -12.63
CA THR A 508 4.53 7.27 -11.22
C THR A 508 3.11 6.79 -11.04
N GLU A 509 2.25 7.05 -12.06
CA GLU A 509 0.84 6.62 -12.02
C GLU A 509 0.29 6.48 -13.43
N THR A 510 -0.14 5.28 -13.79
CA THR A 510 -0.60 4.98 -15.15
C THR A 510 -1.82 4.07 -15.18
N MET A 511 -2.60 4.14 -16.27
CA MET A 511 -3.77 3.30 -16.43
C MET A 511 -3.38 1.84 -16.70
N PRO A 512 -3.98 0.84 -16.01
CA PRO A 512 -3.64 -0.58 -16.21
C PRO A 512 -3.75 -1.04 -17.66
N PHE A 513 -4.70 -0.54 -18.43
CA PHE A 513 -4.91 -0.94 -19.83
C PHE A 513 -3.95 -0.25 -20.81
N HIS A 514 -3.18 0.74 -20.38
CA HIS A 514 -2.11 1.33 -21.19
C HIS A 514 -0.77 0.60 -21.03
N ILE A 515 -0.68 -0.43 -20.17
CA ILE A 515 0.55 -1.13 -19.83
C ILE A 515 1.34 -1.59 -21.08
N ALA A 516 0.67 -2.13 -22.11
CA ALA A 516 1.33 -2.58 -23.34
C ALA A 516 2.06 -1.45 -24.08
N GLY A 517 1.45 -0.26 -24.16
CA GLY A 517 2.06 0.90 -24.78
C GLY A 517 3.14 1.55 -23.91
N ASN A 518 2.89 1.66 -22.62
CA ASN A 518 3.82 2.25 -21.66
C ASN A 518 5.08 1.40 -21.53
N TRP A 519 4.91 0.07 -21.37
CA TRP A 519 6.05 -0.84 -21.22
C TRP A 519 6.92 -0.90 -22.49
N ALA A 520 6.30 -0.82 -23.67
CA ALA A 520 7.08 -0.68 -24.92
C ALA A 520 7.95 0.59 -24.94
N LEU A 521 7.53 1.67 -24.30
CA LEU A 521 8.34 2.89 -24.15
C LEU A 521 9.43 2.73 -23.10
N VAL A 522 9.15 2.03 -21.99
CA VAL A 522 10.14 1.69 -20.95
C VAL A 522 11.28 0.84 -21.55
N GLU A 523 10.93 -0.18 -22.34
CA GLU A 523 11.94 -1.03 -23.01
C GLU A 523 12.77 -0.30 -24.08
N GLU A 524 12.17 0.69 -24.77
CA GLU A 524 12.82 1.39 -25.90
C GLU A 524 13.68 2.57 -25.44
N LEU A 525 13.29 3.24 -24.34
CA LEU A 525 13.84 4.54 -23.95
C LEU A 525 14.64 4.42 -22.65
N PRO A 526 15.99 4.42 -22.71
CA PRO A 526 16.80 4.24 -21.50
C PRO A 526 16.51 5.20 -20.35
N HIS A 527 16.08 6.43 -20.66
CA HIS A 527 15.73 7.45 -19.66
C HIS A 527 14.36 7.23 -18.99
N VAL A 528 13.59 6.23 -19.42
CA VAL A 528 12.31 5.84 -18.79
C VAL A 528 12.54 4.58 -17.98
N ILE A 529 12.59 4.69 -16.66
CA ILE A 529 13.09 3.64 -15.77
C ILE A 529 12.00 2.68 -15.26
N GLY A 530 10.73 2.98 -15.51
CA GLY A 530 9.63 2.12 -15.06
C GLY A 530 8.26 2.76 -15.21
N ASP A 531 7.25 1.97 -14.84
CA ASP A 531 5.83 2.31 -14.93
C ASP A 531 5.08 1.74 -13.73
N PHE A 532 4.36 2.58 -12.97
CA PHE A 532 3.60 2.21 -11.79
C PHE A 532 2.10 2.24 -12.12
N MET A 533 1.46 1.10 -12.00
CA MET A 533 0.05 0.90 -12.31
C MET A 533 -0.84 1.45 -11.20
N TRP A 534 -1.87 2.24 -11.56
CA TRP A 534 -2.95 2.65 -10.66
C TRP A 534 -4.17 1.71 -10.80
N THR A 535 -4.38 0.72 -9.89
CA THR A 535 -3.50 0.35 -8.78
C THR A 535 -3.06 -1.09 -8.91
N GLY A 536 -1.96 -1.48 -8.28
CA GLY A 536 -1.56 -2.88 -8.24
C GLY A 536 -2.46 -3.70 -7.30
N TRP A 537 -2.81 -3.14 -6.13
CA TRP A 537 -3.75 -3.68 -5.16
C TRP A 537 -4.95 -2.74 -5.00
N ASP A 538 -6.16 -3.29 -4.96
CA ASP A 538 -7.37 -2.50 -4.78
C ASP A 538 -7.50 -1.99 -3.34
N TYR A 539 -8.27 -0.93 -3.11
CA TYR A 539 -8.31 -0.19 -1.86
C TYR A 539 -9.72 0.28 -1.51
N LEU A 540 -9.89 0.73 -0.27
CA LEU A 540 -11.13 1.28 0.24
C LEU A 540 -11.21 2.80 -0.01
N GLY A 541 -12.43 3.30 -0.17
CA GLY A 541 -12.69 4.70 -0.49
C GLY A 541 -12.51 5.03 -1.97
N GLU A 542 -12.57 6.32 -2.34
CA GLU A 542 -12.80 6.74 -3.74
C GLU A 542 -13.84 5.85 -4.44
N ALA A 543 -14.89 5.54 -3.71
CA ALA A 543 -15.80 4.41 -3.92
C ALA A 543 -16.29 4.28 -5.35
N GLY A 544 -15.94 3.17 -5.98
CA GLY A 544 -16.39 2.76 -7.30
C GLY A 544 -15.77 3.46 -8.50
N ILE A 545 -14.65 4.22 -8.34
CA ILE A 545 -14.01 4.93 -9.47
C ILE A 545 -13.60 3.99 -10.61
N GLY A 546 -13.17 2.77 -10.28
CA GLY A 546 -12.81 1.71 -11.22
C GLY A 546 -13.92 0.69 -11.48
N THR A 547 -15.09 0.80 -10.84
CA THR A 547 -16.17 -0.19 -10.94
C THR A 547 -17.07 0.07 -12.13
N TRP A 548 -17.27 -0.94 -12.98
CA TRP A 548 -18.26 -0.92 -14.03
C TRP A 548 -19.66 -1.14 -13.46
N THR A 549 -20.66 -0.47 -14.03
CA THR A 549 -22.06 -0.58 -13.62
C THR A 549 -22.94 -0.96 -14.81
N TYR A 550 -24.15 -1.48 -14.57
CA TYR A 550 -25.02 -2.06 -15.57
C TYR A 550 -26.46 -1.55 -15.42
N GLY A 551 -27.18 -1.56 -16.54
CA GLY A 551 -28.59 -1.18 -16.54
C GLY A 551 -28.81 0.23 -16.01
N ASP A 552 -29.59 0.34 -14.94
CA ASP A 552 -29.97 1.59 -14.30
C ASP A 552 -29.06 1.96 -13.10
N GLU A 553 -27.99 1.18 -12.83
CA GLU A 553 -27.01 1.51 -11.82
C GLU A 553 -26.30 2.83 -12.16
N SER A 554 -25.87 3.56 -11.12
CA SER A 554 -25.25 4.87 -11.28
C SER A 554 -24.03 4.85 -12.19
N ALA A 555 -24.06 5.62 -13.25
CA ALA A 555 -22.92 5.90 -14.14
C ALA A 555 -21.98 6.97 -13.57
N SER A 556 -22.26 7.52 -12.38
CA SER A 556 -21.43 8.53 -11.73
C SER A 556 -20.00 8.01 -11.53
N PHE A 557 -19.04 8.92 -11.60
CA PHE A 557 -17.64 8.60 -11.30
C PHE A 557 -17.46 8.19 -9.83
N ALA A 558 -17.88 9.05 -8.89
CA ALA A 558 -18.05 8.68 -7.50
C ALA A 558 -19.40 7.97 -7.35
N LYS A 559 -19.38 6.73 -6.93
CA LYS A 559 -20.57 5.91 -6.77
C LYS A 559 -21.30 6.29 -5.48
N PRO A 560 -22.64 6.17 -5.47
CA PRO A 560 -23.44 6.42 -4.27
C PRO A 560 -23.20 5.31 -3.21
N TYR A 561 -23.69 5.55 -1.98
CA TYR A 561 -23.83 4.48 -1.00
C TYR A 561 -24.63 3.30 -1.60
N PRO A 562 -24.23 2.04 -1.38
CA PRO A 562 -23.23 1.56 -0.41
C PRO A 562 -21.84 1.23 -1.04
N TYR A 563 -21.47 1.75 -2.21
CA TYR A 563 -20.15 1.48 -2.75
C TYR A 563 -19.05 1.81 -1.72
N LEU A 564 -18.04 0.95 -1.61
CA LEU A 564 -16.94 1.05 -0.65
C LEU A 564 -15.58 0.94 -1.32
N VAL A 565 -15.42 -0.09 -2.18
CA VAL A 565 -14.15 -0.41 -2.83
C VAL A 565 -13.96 0.47 -4.05
N ALA A 566 -12.74 0.93 -4.28
CA ALA A 566 -12.40 1.80 -5.41
C ALA A 566 -12.55 1.10 -6.77
N GLY A 567 -12.03 -0.11 -6.94
CA GLY A 567 -12.23 -0.95 -8.12
C GLY A 567 -11.17 -0.90 -9.23
N PRO A 568 -10.10 -0.05 -9.21
CA PRO A 568 -9.06 -0.06 -10.26
C PRO A 568 -8.04 -1.18 -10.08
N GLY A 569 -7.98 -1.83 -8.93
CA GLY A 569 -6.95 -2.80 -8.58
C GLY A 569 -6.73 -3.92 -9.60
N ALA A 570 -5.48 -4.18 -9.96
CA ALA A 570 -5.11 -5.35 -10.74
C ALA A 570 -5.28 -6.64 -9.92
N ILE A 571 -5.15 -6.51 -8.60
CA ILE A 571 -5.46 -7.53 -7.59
C ILE A 571 -6.55 -6.93 -6.70
N ASP A 572 -7.60 -7.69 -6.37
CA ASP A 572 -8.70 -7.22 -5.54
C ASP A 572 -8.33 -7.16 -4.04
N ILE A 573 -9.20 -6.59 -3.20
CA ILE A 573 -8.95 -6.42 -1.75
C ILE A 573 -8.81 -7.75 -0.99
N THR A 574 -9.18 -8.87 -1.59
CA THR A 574 -9.04 -10.22 -1.00
C THR A 574 -7.76 -10.94 -1.48
N GLY A 575 -7.06 -10.35 -2.47
CA GLY A 575 -5.79 -10.85 -3.02
C GLY A 575 -5.91 -11.66 -4.30
N ASN A 576 -7.07 -11.65 -4.97
CA ASN A 576 -7.26 -12.38 -6.23
C ASN A 576 -6.84 -11.52 -7.43
N PRO A 577 -5.95 -12.01 -8.32
CA PRO A 577 -5.54 -11.29 -9.52
C PRO A 577 -6.65 -11.24 -10.57
N GLY A 578 -6.87 -10.04 -11.13
CA GLY A 578 -7.83 -9.78 -12.18
C GLY A 578 -7.25 -9.76 -13.59
N ALA A 579 -8.10 -9.48 -14.58
CA ALA A 579 -7.70 -9.35 -15.99
C ALA A 579 -6.59 -8.30 -16.24
N PRO A 580 -6.52 -7.15 -15.53
CA PRO A 580 -5.39 -6.23 -15.67
C PRO A 580 -4.06 -6.87 -15.33
N MET A 581 -4.03 -7.78 -14.33
CA MET A 581 -2.81 -8.50 -13.96
C MET A 581 -2.40 -9.51 -15.02
N ALA A 582 -3.38 -10.25 -15.59
CA ALA A 582 -3.10 -11.16 -16.70
C ALA A 582 -2.53 -10.44 -17.93
N LEU A 583 -3.05 -9.24 -18.25
CA LEU A 583 -2.50 -8.40 -19.31
C LEU A 583 -1.05 -7.97 -18.97
N ALA A 584 -0.80 -7.51 -17.75
CA ALA A 584 0.53 -7.08 -17.33
C ALA A 584 1.57 -8.21 -17.42
N ARG A 585 1.24 -9.42 -16.93
CA ARG A 585 2.12 -10.60 -17.03
C ARG A 585 2.44 -10.99 -18.47
N ALA A 586 1.44 -10.92 -19.36
CA ALA A 586 1.65 -11.17 -20.80
C ALA A 586 2.56 -10.10 -21.43
N VAL A 587 2.38 -8.82 -21.08
CA VAL A 587 3.21 -7.69 -21.57
C VAL A 587 4.65 -7.81 -21.08
N TRP A 588 4.86 -8.21 -19.82
CA TRP A 588 6.18 -8.37 -19.21
C TRP A 588 6.87 -9.69 -19.63
N GLY A 589 6.18 -10.56 -20.38
CA GLY A 589 6.76 -11.83 -20.82
C GLY A 589 7.03 -12.83 -19.69
N GLN A 590 6.22 -12.80 -18.62
CA GLN A 590 6.42 -13.62 -17.42
C GLN A 590 5.74 -14.98 -17.49
N THR A 591 4.97 -15.25 -18.53
CA THR A 591 4.28 -16.52 -18.71
C THR A 591 4.05 -16.79 -20.19
N ASP A 592 4.18 -18.07 -20.58
CA ASP A 592 3.79 -18.57 -21.90
C ASP A 592 2.35 -19.12 -21.87
N GLU A 593 1.80 -19.33 -20.67
CA GLU A 593 0.42 -19.81 -20.51
C GLU A 593 -0.57 -18.67 -20.82
N PRO A 594 -1.55 -18.92 -21.71
CA PRO A 594 -2.59 -17.95 -22.00
C PRO A 594 -3.58 -17.87 -20.82
N ALA A 595 -4.01 -16.67 -20.43
CA ALA A 595 -4.98 -16.49 -19.34
C ALA A 595 -6.38 -16.23 -19.91
N ILE A 596 -7.35 -17.07 -19.55
CA ILE A 596 -8.74 -16.98 -20.03
C ILE A 596 -9.56 -16.17 -19.04
N PHE A 597 -10.28 -15.16 -19.55
CA PHE A 597 -11.21 -14.35 -18.77
C PHE A 597 -12.55 -14.23 -19.50
N VAL A 598 -13.64 -14.24 -18.74
CA VAL A 598 -15.00 -14.20 -19.28
C VAL A 598 -15.76 -13.06 -18.65
N ARG A 599 -16.44 -12.25 -19.47
CA ARG A 599 -17.30 -11.18 -18.96
C ARG A 599 -18.49 -11.78 -18.19
N PRO A 600 -18.91 -11.12 -17.10
CA PRO A 600 -19.98 -11.66 -16.25
C PRO A 600 -21.24 -12.03 -17.04
N LEU A 601 -21.70 -13.27 -16.89
CA LEU A 601 -22.90 -13.76 -17.58
C LEU A 601 -24.20 -13.42 -16.84
N ASP A 602 -24.11 -13.03 -15.58
CA ASP A 602 -25.21 -12.57 -14.73
C ASP A 602 -25.60 -11.10 -14.93
N ARG A 603 -24.89 -10.37 -15.82
CA ARG A 603 -25.07 -8.93 -16.08
C ARG A 603 -25.63 -8.64 -17.48
N ASP A 604 -26.36 -7.52 -17.61
CA ASP A 604 -26.79 -7.01 -18.93
C ASP A 604 -25.65 -6.28 -19.64
N LEU A 605 -24.91 -6.99 -20.45
CA LEU A 605 -23.76 -6.43 -21.18
C LEU A 605 -24.13 -5.39 -22.25
N LYS A 606 -25.42 -5.26 -22.62
CA LYS A 606 -25.87 -4.25 -23.60
C LYS A 606 -25.92 -2.84 -23.01
N ARG A 607 -26.17 -2.75 -21.69
CA ARG A 607 -26.26 -1.50 -20.94
C ARG A 607 -25.13 -1.44 -19.91
N THR A 608 -23.90 -1.25 -20.40
CA THR A 608 -22.69 -1.19 -19.56
C THR A 608 -22.16 0.23 -19.46
N ASN A 609 -21.97 0.73 -18.24
CA ASN A 609 -21.29 1.97 -17.94
C ASN A 609 -19.85 1.66 -17.51
N ARG A 610 -18.87 1.97 -18.37
CA ARG A 610 -17.46 1.68 -18.16
C ARG A 610 -16.80 2.68 -17.23
N ALA A 611 -15.92 2.21 -16.37
CA ALA A 611 -15.04 3.08 -15.58
C ALA A 611 -13.74 3.39 -16.34
N ALA A 612 -13.10 4.50 -15.96
CA ALA A 612 -11.88 4.96 -16.63
C ALA A 612 -10.66 4.11 -16.32
N TRP A 613 -10.54 3.62 -15.08
CA TRP A 613 -9.36 2.90 -14.62
C TRP A 613 -9.42 1.38 -14.85
N ARG A 614 -10.51 0.87 -15.41
CA ARG A 614 -10.67 -0.56 -15.68
C ARG A 614 -11.16 -0.78 -17.10
N ALA A 615 -10.37 -1.47 -17.93
CA ALA A 615 -10.69 -1.72 -19.33
C ALA A 615 -11.72 -2.84 -19.53
N THR A 616 -11.88 -3.74 -18.56
CA THR A 616 -12.75 -4.90 -18.62
C THR A 616 -13.27 -5.31 -17.24
N ASP A 617 -14.44 -5.90 -17.22
CA ASP A 617 -15.08 -6.51 -16.07
C ASP A 617 -14.93 -8.04 -16.04
N ALA A 618 -14.18 -8.60 -17.01
CA ALA A 618 -13.99 -10.05 -17.17
C ALA A 618 -13.27 -10.67 -15.95
N VAL A 619 -13.65 -11.91 -15.64
CA VAL A 619 -13.13 -12.72 -14.51
C VAL A 619 -12.62 -14.06 -15.02
N ALA A 620 -11.68 -14.67 -14.30
CA ALA A 620 -11.05 -15.94 -14.66
C ALA A 620 -11.95 -17.12 -14.28
N SER A 621 -13.15 -17.19 -14.86
CA SER A 621 -14.09 -18.29 -14.57
C SER A 621 -14.96 -18.65 -15.76
N TRP A 622 -15.30 -19.94 -15.85
CA TRP A 622 -16.30 -20.53 -16.73
C TRP A 622 -17.37 -21.31 -15.94
N ALA A 623 -17.60 -20.97 -14.66
CA ALA A 623 -18.53 -21.65 -13.77
C ALA A 623 -19.70 -20.74 -13.38
N TRP A 624 -20.67 -20.59 -14.30
CA TRP A 624 -21.82 -19.72 -14.17
C TRP A 624 -23.12 -20.54 -14.06
N PRO A 625 -23.74 -20.67 -12.87
CA PRO A 625 -24.89 -21.58 -12.67
C PRO A 625 -26.07 -21.28 -13.59
N GLU A 626 -26.34 -20.00 -13.87
CA GLU A 626 -27.48 -19.57 -14.70
C GLU A 626 -27.05 -19.07 -16.09
N GLY A 627 -25.89 -19.51 -16.53
CA GLY A 627 -25.27 -19.03 -17.79
C GLY A 627 -25.72 -19.74 -19.06
N GLU A 628 -26.36 -20.93 -18.94
CA GLU A 628 -26.62 -21.80 -20.10
C GLU A 628 -27.31 -21.08 -21.26
N GLY A 629 -26.72 -21.19 -22.45
CA GLY A 629 -27.19 -20.52 -23.67
C GLY A 629 -26.96 -19.02 -23.75
N ARG A 630 -26.53 -18.37 -22.68
CA ARG A 630 -26.21 -16.92 -22.71
C ARG A 630 -24.97 -16.65 -23.58
N ARG A 631 -24.92 -15.50 -24.20
CA ARG A 631 -23.77 -15.08 -24.99
C ARG A 631 -22.59 -14.75 -24.07
N ALA A 632 -21.51 -15.51 -24.21
CA ALA A 632 -20.25 -15.28 -23.52
C ALA A 632 -19.28 -14.45 -24.39
N GLU A 633 -18.69 -13.42 -23.82
CA GLU A 633 -17.57 -12.66 -24.37
C GLU A 633 -16.32 -13.04 -23.61
N ILE A 634 -15.32 -13.58 -24.33
CA ILE A 634 -14.13 -14.20 -23.76
C ILE A 634 -12.91 -13.40 -24.20
N GLU A 635 -12.03 -13.09 -23.27
CA GLU A 635 -10.74 -12.44 -23.47
C GLU A 635 -9.64 -13.41 -23.07
N VAL A 636 -8.67 -13.64 -23.96
CA VAL A 636 -7.52 -14.49 -23.67
C VAL A 636 -6.26 -13.63 -23.77
N TYR A 637 -5.56 -13.48 -22.66
CA TYR A 637 -4.33 -12.70 -22.58
C TYR A 637 -3.13 -13.60 -22.84
N SER A 638 -2.24 -13.20 -23.76
CA SER A 638 -1.06 -13.97 -24.13
C SER A 638 0.00 -13.12 -24.84
N ASN A 639 1.27 -13.42 -24.62
CA ASN A 639 2.41 -12.89 -25.36
C ASN A 639 2.69 -13.65 -26.68
N ALA A 640 2.03 -14.78 -26.93
CA ALA A 640 2.19 -15.59 -28.13
C ALA A 640 1.67 -14.89 -29.40
N ASP A 641 2.08 -15.35 -30.59
CA ASP A 641 1.63 -14.76 -31.87
C ASP A 641 0.12 -14.90 -32.07
N GLU A 642 -0.42 -16.07 -31.66
CA GLU A 642 -1.83 -16.43 -31.82
C GLU A 642 -2.32 -17.34 -30.71
N VAL A 643 -3.63 -17.31 -30.49
CA VAL A 643 -4.35 -18.17 -29.56
C VAL A 643 -5.48 -18.88 -30.29
N GLU A 644 -5.56 -20.20 -30.14
CA GLU A 644 -6.72 -20.98 -30.48
C GLU A 644 -7.56 -21.21 -29.22
N LEU A 645 -8.85 -20.91 -29.27
CA LEU A 645 -9.79 -21.22 -28.19
C LEU A 645 -10.66 -22.43 -28.63
N ARG A 646 -10.81 -23.42 -27.75
CA ARG A 646 -11.63 -24.61 -27.93
C ARG A 646 -12.68 -24.68 -26.82
N LEU A 647 -13.85 -25.17 -27.17
CA LEU A 647 -14.94 -25.55 -26.28
C LEU A 647 -15.21 -27.02 -26.48
N ASP A 648 -14.94 -27.85 -25.47
CA ASP A 648 -15.00 -29.33 -25.50
C ASP A 648 -14.34 -29.93 -26.75
N GLY A 649 -13.10 -29.52 -27.03
CA GLY A 649 -12.32 -29.94 -28.19
C GLY A 649 -12.68 -29.28 -29.52
N ARG A 650 -13.87 -28.68 -29.67
CA ARG A 650 -14.31 -27.96 -30.87
C ARG A 650 -13.65 -26.60 -30.94
N SER A 651 -12.94 -26.31 -32.02
CA SER A 651 -12.30 -24.98 -32.20
C SER A 651 -13.33 -23.87 -32.39
N LEU A 652 -13.21 -22.80 -31.62
CA LEU A 652 -13.93 -21.54 -31.78
C LEU A 652 -13.18 -20.56 -32.70
N GLY A 653 -12.02 -21.01 -33.21
CA GLY A 653 -11.16 -20.29 -34.13
C GLY A 653 -9.83 -19.87 -33.50
N VAL A 654 -8.96 -19.35 -34.36
CA VAL A 654 -7.65 -18.82 -34.02
C VAL A 654 -7.70 -17.27 -34.11
N ARG A 655 -7.10 -16.59 -33.17
CA ARG A 655 -6.99 -15.12 -33.13
C ARG A 655 -5.54 -14.71 -32.84
N ARG A 656 -5.12 -13.63 -33.46
CA ARG A 656 -3.83 -12.99 -33.12
C ARG A 656 -3.85 -12.53 -31.66
N ALA A 657 -2.72 -12.68 -30.99
CA ALA A 657 -2.42 -12.20 -29.66
C ALA A 657 -1.09 -11.43 -29.68
N GLY A 658 -0.35 -11.36 -28.57
CA GLY A 658 0.95 -10.71 -28.49
C GLY A 658 0.94 -9.20 -28.81
N ARG A 659 2.12 -8.63 -28.96
CA ARG A 659 2.34 -7.17 -29.08
C ARG A 659 1.48 -6.50 -30.17
N ARG A 660 1.35 -7.12 -31.34
CA ARG A 660 0.58 -6.55 -32.48
C ARG A 660 -0.92 -6.55 -32.28
N ALA A 661 -1.44 -7.37 -31.37
CA ALA A 661 -2.86 -7.45 -31.02
C ALA A 661 -3.16 -6.85 -29.63
N GLY A 662 -2.20 -6.17 -29.01
CA GLY A 662 -2.33 -5.63 -27.66
C GLY A 662 -2.41 -6.70 -26.58
N PHE A 663 -1.81 -7.88 -26.82
CA PHE A 663 -1.73 -9.04 -25.93
C PHE A 663 -3.07 -9.67 -25.56
N VAL A 664 -4.15 -9.41 -26.34
CA VAL A 664 -5.48 -9.95 -26.05
C VAL A 664 -6.15 -10.48 -27.31
N ALA A 665 -6.57 -11.75 -27.27
CA ALA A 665 -7.41 -12.41 -28.27
C ALA A 665 -8.86 -12.46 -27.76
N ARG A 666 -9.84 -12.02 -28.59
CA ARG A 666 -11.25 -11.95 -28.20
C ARG A 666 -12.10 -12.96 -28.95
N PHE A 667 -12.94 -13.69 -28.23
CA PHE A 667 -13.86 -14.68 -28.75
C PHE A 667 -15.28 -14.45 -28.26
N ARG A 668 -16.23 -15.10 -28.94
CA ARG A 668 -17.65 -15.10 -28.57
C ARG A 668 -18.23 -16.45 -28.85
N THR A 669 -19.01 -16.98 -27.90
CA THR A 669 -19.77 -18.23 -28.03
C THR A 669 -21.04 -18.16 -27.19
N ALA A 670 -21.93 -19.14 -27.33
CA ALA A 670 -22.91 -19.42 -26.29
C ALA A 670 -22.20 -20.13 -25.14
N TYR A 671 -22.58 -19.81 -23.90
CA TYR A 671 -22.11 -20.55 -22.73
C TYR A 671 -22.74 -21.93 -22.71
N SER A 672 -21.96 -22.91 -22.35
CA SER A 672 -22.39 -24.30 -22.08
C SER A 672 -21.53 -24.85 -20.93
N SER A 673 -22.04 -25.88 -20.25
CA SER A 673 -21.32 -26.56 -19.15
C SER A 673 -20.12 -27.39 -19.60
N GLU A 674 -19.55 -27.10 -20.76
CA GLU A 674 -18.36 -27.68 -21.35
C GLU A 674 -17.08 -27.01 -20.87
N THR A 675 -15.93 -27.55 -21.29
CA THR A 675 -14.62 -27.03 -20.87
C THR A 675 -14.02 -26.08 -21.93
N LEU A 676 -13.58 -24.90 -21.53
CA LEU A 676 -12.80 -23.98 -22.36
C LEU A 676 -11.31 -24.32 -22.28
N VAL A 677 -10.64 -24.40 -23.41
CA VAL A 677 -9.19 -24.59 -23.52
C VAL A 677 -8.61 -23.53 -24.46
N ALA A 678 -7.70 -22.71 -23.96
CA ALA A 678 -6.90 -21.78 -24.76
C ALA A 678 -5.52 -22.39 -25.03
N ILE A 679 -5.07 -22.31 -26.27
CA ILE A 679 -3.79 -22.85 -26.75
C ILE A 679 -3.02 -21.72 -27.38
N ALA A 680 -1.90 -21.33 -26.76
CA ALA A 680 -1.00 -20.28 -27.24
C ALA A 680 0.03 -20.87 -28.21
N ARG A 681 0.29 -20.18 -29.36
CA ARG A 681 1.25 -20.61 -30.36
C ARG A 681 2.19 -19.48 -30.77
N VAL A 682 3.45 -19.84 -30.92
CA VAL A 682 4.50 -19.00 -31.52
C VAL A 682 5.00 -19.72 -32.77
N GLN A 683 4.94 -19.08 -33.93
CA GLN A 683 5.32 -19.64 -35.20
C GLN A 683 4.64 -21.02 -35.50
N GLY A 684 3.35 -21.13 -35.09
CA GLY A 684 2.56 -22.34 -35.26
C GLY A 684 2.80 -23.47 -34.24
N ARG A 685 3.81 -23.33 -33.35
CA ARG A 685 4.13 -24.27 -32.27
C ARG A 685 3.41 -23.87 -30.98
N GLU A 686 2.79 -24.85 -30.33
CA GLU A 686 2.22 -24.66 -29.00
C GLU A 686 3.32 -24.35 -27.98
N VAL A 687 3.15 -23.25 -27.22
CA VAL A 687 4.07 -22.81 -26.19
C VAL A 687 3.42 -22.83 -24.81
N GLY A 688 2.08 -22.80 -24.74
CA GLY A 688 1.35 -22.84 -23.48
C GLY A 688 -0.13 -23.17 -23.68
N ARG A 689 -0.75 -23.63 -22.62
CA ARG A 689 -2.16 -24.01 -22.57
C ARG A 689 -2.78 -23.68 -21.22
N SER A 690 -4.03 -23.24 -21.22
CA SER A 690 -4.84 -23.10 -20.01
C SER A 690 -6.26 -23.61 -20.22
N THR A 691 -6.92 -23.92 -19.10
CA THR A 691 -8.26 -24.52 -19.10
C THR A 691 -9.13 -23.85 -18.05
N LEU A 692 -10.38 -23.56 -18.40
CA LEU A 692 -11.44 -23.23 -17.46
C LEU A 692 -12.57 -24.23 -17.59
N ALA A 693 -12.93 -24.88 -16.48
CA ALA A 693 -14.05 -25.81 -16.40
C ALA A 693 -15.32 -25.11 -15.90
N SER A 694 -16.46 -25.60 -16.31
CA SER A 694 -17.74 -25.29 -15.66
C SER A 694 -17.86 -26.11 -14.38
N ALA A 695 -18.62 -25.62 -13.41
CA ALA A 695 -18.93 -26.40 -12.21
C ALA A 695 -19.97 -27.46 -12.48
N VAL A 696 -19.80 -28.66 -11.92
CA VAL A 696 -20.67 -29.81 -12.09
C VAL A 696 -21.01 -30.46 -10.75
N GLY A 697 -22.27 -30.91 -10.59
CA GLY A 697 -22.74 -31.65 -9.43
C GLY A 697 -23.06 -30.75 -8.21
N PRO A 698 -23.14 -31.35 -7.01
CA PRO A 698 -23.48 -30.64 -5.80
C PRO A 698 -22.39 -29.65 -5.39
N LEU A 699 -22.80 -28.52 -4.85
CA LEU A 699 -21.94 -27.48 -4.35
C LEU A 699 -21.77 -27.58 -2.84
N ALA A 700 -20.58 -27.21 -2.33
CA ALA A 700 -20.26 -27.18 -0.92
C ALA A 700 -19.34 -26.00 -0.60
N LEU A 701 -19.31 -25.56 0.66
CA LEU A 701 -18.31 -24.63 1.16
C LEU A 701 -16.95 -25.32 1.30
N ARG A 702 -15.90 -24.56 0.99
CA ARG A 702 -14.51 -24.94 1.23
C ARG A 702 -13.80 -23.81 1.93
N ILE A 703 -12.98 -24.12 2.97
CA ILE A 703 -12.09 -23.14 3.61
C ILE A 703 -10.65 -23.51 3.25
N ARG A 704 -9.86 -22.54 2.84
CA ARG A 704 -8.41 -22.66 2.65
C ARG A 704 -7.69 -21.56 3.40
N SER A 705 -6.81 -21.91 4.32
CA SER A 705 -5.93 -20.98 5.03
C SER A 705 -4.62 -20.79 4.28
N ASP A 706 -4.03 -19.60 4.35
CA ASP A 706 -2.69 -19.30 3.84
C ASP A 706 -1.59 -19.88 4.72
N LYS A 707 -1.88 -20.22 5.98
CA LYS A 707 -0.97 -20.91 6.92
C LYS A 707 -1.72 -21.81 7.90
N GLY A 708 -1.03 -22.81 8.41
CA GLY A 708 -1.60 -23.78 9.38
C GLY A 708 -1.24 -23.48 10.83
N VAL A 709 -0.20 -22.67 11.05
CA VAL A 709 0.30 -22.33 12.39
C VAL A 709 0.36 -20.81 12.51
N LEU A 710 -0.06 -20.29 13.64
CA LEU A 710 -0.01 -18.91 14.05
C LEU A 710 0.92 -18.76 15.26
N ASP A 711 1.63 -17.67 15.35
CA ASP A 711 2.39 -17.33 16.53
C ASP A 711 1.46 -16.87 17.66
N ALA A 712 1.60 -17.46 18.85
CA ALA A 712 0.79 -17.13 20.03
C ALA A 712 1.28 -15.83 20.70
N ASP A 713 1.32 -14.75 19.93
CA ASP A 713 1.83 -13.43 20.31
C ASP A 713 0.73 -12.35 20.42
N GLY A 714 -0.50 -12.73 20.09
CA GLY A 714 -1.63 -11.79 20.04
C GLY A 714 -1.58 -10.83 18.85
N GLN A 715 -0.73 -11.06 17.82
CA GLN A 715 -0.55 -10.20 16.66
C GLN A 715 -0.69 -10.95 15.35
N ASP A 716 -0.23 -12.20 15.31
CA ASP A 716 -0.21 -12.94 14.06
C ASP A 716 -1.61 -13.22 13.53
N VAL A 717 -1.77 -13.12 12.19
CA VAL A 717 -3.05 -13.33 11.51
C VAL A 717 -2.94 -14.36 10.40
N ALA A 718 -3.99 -15.18 10.25
CA ALA A 718 -4.20 -16.06 9.09
C ALA A 718 -5.34 -15.54 8.21
N HIS A 719 -5.18 -15.67 6.89
CA HIS A 719 -6.20 -15.32 5.90
C HIS A 719 -6.82 -16.60 5.35
N LEU A 720 -8.13 -16.73 5.51
CA LEU A 720 -8.88 -17.91 5.12
C LEU A 720 -9.85 -17.57 3.98
N ALA A 721 -9.57 -18.07 2.80
CA ALA A 721 -10.50 -18.01 1.68
C ALA A 721 -11.66 -18.99 1.93
N VAL A 722 -12.88 -18.48 1.96
CA VAL A 722 -14.11 -19.27 2.03
C VAL A 722 -14.75 -19.25 0.63
N GLU A 723 -14.87 -20.41 0.02
CA GLU A 723 -15.25 -20.56 -1.38
C GLU A 723 -16.43 -21.52 -1.53
N LEU A 724 -17.33 -21.23 -2.45
CA LEU A 724 -18.37 -22.13 -2.90
C LEU A 724 -17.87 -22.91 -4.11
N VAL A 725 -17.71 -24.21 -3.95
CA VAL A 725 -17.06 -25.06 -4.96
C VAL A 725 -17.88 -26.30 -5.29
N ASP A 726 -17.66 -26.84 -6.48
CA ASP A 726 -18.12 -28.18 -6.84
C ASP A 726 -17.19 -29.30 -6.32
N SER A 727 -17.50 -30.55 -6.63
CA SER A 727 -16.70 -31.70 -6.19
C SER A 727 -15.29 -31.75 -6.78
N ALA A 728 -15.02 -31.03 -7.88
CA ALA A 728 -13.69 -30.86 -8.48
C ALA A 728 -12.92 -29.66 -7.91
N GLY A 729 -13.53 -28.87 -7.06
CA GLY A 729 -12.96 -27.67 -6.46
C GLY A 729 -13.07 -26.43 -7.33
N THR A 730 -13.91 -26.43 -8.37
CA THR A 730 -14.19 -25.28 -9.23
C THR A 730 -15.03 -24.26 -8.48
N VAL A 731 -14.54 -23.03 -8.32
CA VAL A 731 -15.29 -21.93 -7.66
C VAL A 731 -16.44 -21.48 -8.57
N VAL A 732 -17.63 -21.42 -8.01
CA VAL A 732 -18.87 -21.07 -8.72
C VAL A 732 -19.12 -19.57 -8.63
N MET A 733 -19.39 -18.92 -9.75
CA MET A 733 -19.67 -17.47 -9.83
C MET A 733 -21.09 -17.17 -9.33
N LEU A 734 -21.30 -17.28 -8.02
CA LEU A 734 -22.53 -16.93 -7.30
C LEU A 734 -22.29 -15.75 -6.36
N SER A 735 -23.21 -14.80 -6.31
CA SER A 735 -23.16 -13.66 -5.41
C SER A 735 -24.47 -13.57 -4.61
N GLY A 736 -24.41 -12.98 -3.39
CA GLY A 736 -25.58 -12.76 -2.52
C GLY A 736 -25.93 -13.94 -1.63
N GLU A 737 -25.15 -15.03 -1.63
CA GLU A 737 -25.35 -16.11 -0.66
C GLU A 737 -24.78 -15.73 0.71
N GLY A 738 -25.62 -15.83 1.75
CA GLY A 738 -25.23 -15.48 3.11
C GLY A 738 -24.25 -16.48 3.72
N LEU A 739 -23.21 -15.94 4.35
CA LEU A 739 -22.14 -16.68 5.01
C LEU A 739 -22.02 -16.20 6.45
N GLU A 740 -21.91 -17.13 7.40
CA GLU A 740 -21.56 -16.89 8.80
C GLU A 740 -20.26 -17.62 9.14
N VAL A 741 -19.34 -16.93 9.81
CA VAL A 741 -18.04 -17.50 10.23
C VAL A 741 -17.95 -17.42 11.75
N SER A 742 -17.59 -18.53 12.38
CA SER A 742 -17.28 -18.61 13.82
C SER A 742 -15.85 -19.13 14.03
N VAL A 743 -15.23 -18.63 15.10
CA VAL A 743 -13.88 -19.02 15.53
C VAL A 743 -13.96 -19.49 16.97
N ASP A 744 -13.48 -20.68 17.23
CA ASP A 744 -13.41 -21.28 18.57
C ASP A 744 -11.93 -21.58 18.93
N GLY A 745 -11.58 -21.50 20.21
CA GLY A 745 -10.23 -21.81 20.72
C GLY A 745 -9.36 -20.57 20.89
N THR A 746 -8.08 -20.66 20.51
CA THR A 746 -7.04 -19.64 20.77
C THR A 746 -6.90 -18.61 19.64
N GLY A 747 -8.00 -18.28 18.97
CA GLY A 747 -8.07 -17.25 17.92
C GLY A 747 -9.33 -16.40 17.99
N THR A 748 -9.31 -15.25 17.32
CA THR A 748 -10.44 -14.32 17.19
C THR A 748 -10.68 -13.95 15.74
N LEU A 749 -11.96 -13.81 15.33
CA LEU A 749 -12.30 -13.28 14.01
C LEU A 749 -12.05 -11.77 14.01
N THR A 750 -11.08 -11.32 13.21
CA THR A 750 -10.68 -9.91 13.13
C THR A 750 -11.34 -9.20 11.95
N GLY A 751 -11.63 -9.94 10.88
CA GLY A 751 -12.31 -9.39 9.71
C GLY A 751 -12.98 -10.46 8.88
N LEU A 752 -14.14 -10.12 8.28
CA LEU A 752 -14.86 -10.97 7.34
C LEU A 752 -15.50 -10.12 6.24
N GLY A 753 -15.21 -10.44 4.99
CA GLY A 753 -15.78 -9.72 3.85
C GLY A 753 -15.49 -10.39 2.53
N SER A 754 -15.92 -9.75 1.45
CA SER A 754 -15.66 -10.21 0.09
C SER A 754 -15.18 -9.06 -0.78
N ALA A 755 -14.80 -9.36 -2.04
CA ALA A 755 -14.44 -8.34 -3.03
C ALA A 755 -15.66 -7.65 -3.66
N ASP A 756 -16.83 -7.69 -3.02
CA ASP A 756 -17.99 -6.90 -3.45
C ASP A 756 -17.65 -5.41 -3.39
N PRO A 757 -17.80 -4.65 -4.50
CA PRO A 757 -17.54 -3.22 -4.49
C PRO A 757 -18.53 -2.40 -3.65
N ALA A 758 -19.71 -2.99 -3.30
CA ALA A 758 -20.82 -2.31 -2.63
C ALA A 758 -21.43 -3.12 -1.47
N PRO A 759 -20.63 -3.63 -0.52
CA PRO A 759 -21.14 -4.47 0.55
C PRO A 759 -22.08 -3.67 1.47
N LEU A 760 -23.13 -4.31 1.99
CA LEU A 760 -24.06 -3.69 2.94
C LEU A 760 -23.61 -3.86 4.40
N GLY A 761 -22.96 -4.97 4.74
CA GLY A 761 -22.46 -5.28 6.07
C GLY A 761 -21.17 -4.58 6.44
N SER A 762 -20.76 -4.74 7.70
CA SER A 762 -19.44 -4.35 8.19
C SER A 762 -18.45 -5.49 8.04
N TYR A 763 -17.19 -5.17 7.80
CA TYR A 763 -16.10 -6.16 7.80
C TYR A 763 -15.77 -6.69 9.22
N THR A 764 -16.29 -6.03 10.28
CA THR A 764 -16.15 -6.49 11.66
C THR A 764 -17.27 -7.46 12.09
N ASP A 765 -18.27 -7.68 11.24
CA ASP A 765 -19.36 -8.63 11.51
C ASP A 765 -18.90 -10.08 11.27
N ALA A 766 -19.52 -11.02 12.01
CA ALA A 766 -19.33 -12.46 11.78
C ALA A 766 -20.16 -12.98 10.58
N ARG A 767 -20.82 -12.10 9.84
CA ARG A 767 -21.68 -12.42 8.70
C ARG A 767 -21.36 -11.54 7.51
N THR A 768 -21.34 -12.16 6.32
CA THR A 768 -21.16 -11.47 5.04
C THR A 768 -21.94 -12.20 3.95
N GLU A 769 -21.84 -11.69 2.72
CA GLU A 769 -22.33 -12.40 1.53
C GLU A 769 -21.14 -12.81 0.65
N LEU A 770 -21.24 -13.99 0.03
CA LEU A 770 -20.30 -14.40 -0.99
C LEU A 770 -20.42 -13.46 -2.19
N PHE A 771 -19.31 -13.04 -2.72
CA PHE A 771 -19.23 -12.34 -3.98
C PHE A 771 -18.43 -13.17 -5.00
N ARG A 772 -19.10 -13.52 -6.11
CA ARG A 772 -18.51 -14.41 -7.10
C ARG A 772 -18.00 -15.74 -6.51
N GLY A 773 -18.76 -16.27 -5.55
CA GLY A 773 -18.48 -17.54 -4.88
C GLY A 773 -17.40 -17.50 -3.81
N SER A 774 -16.92 -16.30 -3.41
CA SER A 774 -15.80 -16.19 -2.47
C SER A 774 -16.03 -15.13 -1.41
N ALA A 775 -15.44 -15.36 -0.23
CA ALA A 775 -15.21 -14.39 0.84
C ALA A 775 -13.85 -14.65 1.50
N LEU A 776 -13.37 -13.70 2.27
CA LEU A 776 -12.13 -13.81 3.04
C LEU A 776 -12.43 -13.57 4.52
N ALA A 777 -12.04 -14.50 5.37
CA ALA A 777 -12.00 -14.34 6.82
C ALA A 777 -10.56 -14.12 7.26
N VAL A 778 -10.36 -13.23 8.24
CA VAL A 778 -9.05 -13.00 8.87
C VAL A 778 -9.16 -13.35 10.35
N VAL A 779 -8.31 -14.25 10.81
CA VAL A 779 -8.29 -14.76 12.18
C VAL A 779 -6.97 -14.38 12.83
N ARG A 780 -7.04 -13.71 13.97
CA ARG A 780 -5.92 -13.27 14.80
C ARG A 780 -5.68 -14.27 15.91
N ALA A 781 -4.43 -14.63 16.16
CA ALA A 781 -4.02 -15.43 17.30
C ALA A 781 -4.25 -14.68 18.61
N THR A 782 -4.52 -15.44 19.70
CA THR A 782 -4.39 -14.93 21.06
C THR A 782 -2.95 -15.17 21.56
N THR A 783 -2.66 -14.83 22.83
CA THR A 783 -1.39 -15.15 23.48
C THR A 783 -1.34 -16.58 24.04
N GLU A 784 -2.38 -17.38 23.84
CA GLU A 784 -2.48 -18.75 24.32
C GLU A 784 -2.15 -19.74 23.21
N GLN A 785 -1.45 -20.83 23.58
CA GLN A 785 -1.20 -21.95 22.67
C GLN A 785 -2.40 -22.89 22.63
N GLY A 786 -2.71 -23.43 21.47
CA GLY A 786 -3.83 -24.37 21.32
C GLY A 786 -4.32 -24.50 19.89
N GLU A 787 -5.53 -25.03 19.76
CA GLU A 787 -6.23 -25.14 18.50
C GLU A 787 -7.12 -23.92 18.23
N VAL A 788 -7.18 -23.51 16.98
CA VAL A 788 -8.13 -22.51 16.46
C VAL A 788 -9.01 -23.19 15.43
N ARG A 789 -10.26 -23.39 15.75
CA ARG A 789 -11.23 -23.96 14.84
C ARG A 789 -12.06 -22.86 14.16
N VAL A 790 -11.95 -22.77 12.86
CA VAL A 790 -12.72 -21.83 12.04
C VAL A 790 -13.81 -22.61 11.30
N THR A 791 -15.06 -22.19 11.48
CA THR A 791 -16.23 -22.83 10.84
C THR A 791 -16.99 -21.78 10.02
N ALA A 792 -17.19 -22.07 8.75
CA ALA A 792 -18.03 -21.28 7.85
C ALA A 792 -19.35 -22.01 7.57
N ARG A 793 -20.48 -21.31 7.66
CA ARG A 793 -21.83 -21.85 7.46
C ARG A 793 -22.62 -21.05 6.44
N SER A 794 -23.28 -21.75 5.54
CA SER A 794 -24.33 -21.25 4.67
C SER A 794 -25.62 -22.01 4.95
N ARG A 795 -26.76 -21.33 4.82
CA ARG A 795 -28.06 -21.99 4.99
C ARG A 795 -28.37 -22.99 3.88
N VAL A 796 -27.82 -22.78 2.71
CA VAL A 796 -28.09 -23.58 1.51
C VAL A 796 -27.03 -24.66 1.29
N TYR A 797 -25.76 -24.34 1.54
CA TYR A 797 -24.62 -25.19 1.16
C TYR A 797 -23.93 -25.87 2.35
N GLY A 798 -24.56 -25.79 3.56
CA GLY A 798 -24.06 -26.48 4.74
C GLY A 798 -22.86 -25.78 5.39
N GLU A 799 -21.99 -26.55 6.01
CA GLU A 799 -20.83 -26.03 6.74
C GLU A 799 -19.52 -26.67 6.30
N SER A 800 -18.44 -25.93 6.50
CA SER A 800 -17.08 -26.39 6.36
C SER A 800 -16.24 -25.88 7.52
N SER A 801 -15.24 -26.65 7.98
CA SER A 801 -14.36 -26.24 9.06
C SER A 801 -12.91 -26.53 8.72
N VAL A 802 -12.01 -25.72 9.28
CA VAL A 802 -10.57 -25.94 9.28
C VAL A 802 -10.02 -25.71 10.69
N THR A 803 -9.00 -26.46 11.07
CA THR A 803 -8.29 -26.27 12.33
C THR A 803 -6.89 -25.75 12.06
N LEU A 804 -6.53 -24.66 12.72
CA LEU A 804 -5.20 -24.09 12.78
C LEU A 804 -4.63 -24.34 14.19
N THR A 805 -3.35 -24.06 14.39
CA THR A 805 -2.70 -24.19 15.70
C THR A 805 -2.01 -22.88 16.05
N THR A 806 -2.16 -22.43 17.31
CA THR A 806 -1.31 -21.37 17.86
C THR A 806 -0.17 -21.98 18.66
N SER A 807 1.06 -21.55 18.41
CA SER A 807 2.26 -22.01 19.13
C SER A 807 3.16 -20.83 19.48
N ILE A 808 3.95 -20.97 20.55
CA ILE A 808 5.03 -20.00 20.79
C ILE A 808 5.99 -20.10 19.60
N ALA A 809 6.35 -18.96 19.02
CA ALA A 809 7.36 -18.91 17.96
C ALA A 809 8.58 -19.70 18.41
N SER A 810 9.03 -20.66 17.60
CA SER A 810 10.29 -21.34 17.90
C SER A 810 11.39 -20.28 17.83
N THR A 811 12.13 -20.09 18.91
CA THR A 811 13.22 -19.11 19.05
C THR A 811 14.42 -19.36 18.10
N THR A 812 14.19 -19.98 16.96
CA THR A 812 15.17 -20.17 15.91
C THR A 812 14.88 -19.13 14.80
N GLY A 813 15.35 -17.91 15.00
CA GLY A 813 15.74 -17.01 13.91
C GLY A 813 14.81 -15.85 13.54
N GLU A 814 13.88 -15.39 14.37
CA GLU A 814 13.26 -14.06 14.14
C GLU A 814 13.72 -13.09 15.23
N LEU A 815 14.73 -12.30 14.89
CA LEU A 815 15.07 -11.08 15.60
C LEU A 815 13.88 -10.11 15.51
N ILE A 816 13.26 -9.80 16.65
CA ILE A 816 12.23 -8.75 16.74
C ILE A 816 12.95 -7.43 16.47
N HIS A 817 12.74 -6.88 15.31
CA HIS A 817 13.46 -5.72 14.82
C HIS A 817 13.25 -4.47 15.69
N ALA A 818 14.35 -3.85 16.09
CA ALA A 818 14.40 -2.60 16.85
C ALA A 818 14.17 -1.36 15.95
#